data_2886d196355769e6fe969afc8e7246f6
#
_entry.id   2886d196355769e6fe969afc8e7246f6
#
_cell.length_a   1.000
_cell.length_b   1.000
_cell.length_c   1.000
_cell.angle_alpha   90.00
_cell.angle_beta   90.00
_cell.angle_gamma   90.00
#
_symmetry.space_group_name_H-M   'P 1'
#
loop_
_entity.id
_entity.type
_entity.pdbx_description
1 polymer ?
#
loop_
_entity_poly.entity_id
_entity_poly.type
_entity_poly.pdbx_seq_one_letter_code
_entity_poly.pdbx_strand_id
1 'polypeptide(L)'
;MRIKVSNYISGKLTEAGIHQAFMVTGGGAMHLDDALGHQEGLHCIYNHHEQACAIAAEAYARIHNEIAALCVTTGPGGTNAITGVLGGWLDSIPMLVLSGQVRYDTTARWSGTGIRAMGDQEFDICKSIDCMTKYSEMVIDPMRIRYCLEKALYLAVSGRPGPCWLDIPLNVQGAFVETEDLIGFDPEDYERGGDGWAGSGTVHGIPEDEAGKGEKRQILPGRVTAQTAREILSRIRAARRPVINAGNGIRIAGAHDIFMKVAEKLGIPVITGWDSEDCIWDAHPLYTGRAGNMGDRAGNFAVQNSDLVLSIGSRLSIRQVGYNYKTWARAAFVIVNDIDCEELKKPSVHVDMAVHADAGDLLERLDAELDAIFAEEGEKLPESISRPGLKQLFEGGEGLPGMNWSEPCRMWKETYPVVQPKHWASGEMEPANVYAAIEAISSRLKENQITVVGNGSACVVGGHGYVIKKGQRFITNSAVAAMGYDLPAAIGAWTASRENHFYSQGTDRGGEDLVLVTGDGSIQMNLQELQTIIHHKMGIKIFLINNGGYHSIRQTQKNFFGEPLIGIGVDSGDLSFPDMEKLAAAYGYPYVKAEHNRELAEAVEKTLNTEGPVICEIFVSMDQNFEPKSSAKRLPDGTLVSPPLEDMAPFLSDEEMDRNMIIPRIRE
;
A
#
# COMPACT_ATOMS: atom_id res chain seq x y z
N MET A 1 -21.28 -22.95 -27.50
CA MET A 1 -21.93 -23.64 -26.35
C MET A 1 -22.84 -22.64 -25.64
N ARG A 2 -24.08 -23.04 -25.37
CA ARG A 2 -25.03 -22.15 -24.69
C ARG A 2 -24.77 -22.11 -23.19
N ILE A 3 -24.50 -20.94 -22.64
CA ILE A 3 -24.19 -20.74 -21.24
C ILE A 3 -24.91 -19.50 -20.67
N LYS A 4 -25.23 -19.50 -19.38
CA LYS A 4 -25.75 -18.33 -18.69
C LYS A 4 -24.61 -17.33 -18.46
N VAL A 5 -24.86 -16.03 -18.63
CA VAL A 5 -23.83 -14.97 -18.53
C VAL A 5 -23.09 -15.03 -17.20
N SER A 6 -23.81 -15.18 -16.07
CA SER A 6 -23.16 -15.27 -14.75
C SER A 6 -22.19 -16.48 -14.64
N ASN A 7 -22.55 -17.64 -15.24
CA ASN A 7 -21.68 -18.80 -15.27
C ASN A 7 -20.49 -18.61 -16.23
N TYR A 8 -20.69 -17.86 -17.32
CA TYR A 8 -19.60 -17.47 -18.21
C TYR A 8 -18.56 -16.60 -17.45
N ILE A 9 -19.05 -15.60 -16.67
CA ILE A 9 -18.18 -14.75 -15.86
C ILE A 9 -17.37 -15.58 -14.88
N SER A 10 -18.00 -16.41 -14.04
CA SER A 10 -17.31 -17.21 -13.02
C SER A 10 -16.28 -18.17 -13.63
N GLY A 11 -16.59 -18.81 -14.76
CA GLY A 11 -15.64 -19.64 -15.48
C GLY A 11 -14.45 -18.86 -16.03
N LYS A 12 -14.69 -17.65 -16.58
CA LYS A 12 -13.62 -16.79 -17.10
C LYS A 12 -12.72 -16.24 -16.02
N LEU A 13 -13.20 -16.01 -14.80
CA LEU A 13 -12.35 -15.62 -13.69
C LEU A 13 -11.33 -16.72 -13.37
N THR A 14 -11.78 -17.97 -13.26
CA THR A 14 -10.87 -19.10 -12.98
C THR A 14 -9.91 -19.37 -14.15
N GLU A 15 -10.36 -19.25 -15.39
CA GLU A 15 -9.50 -19.32 -16.58
C GLU A 15 -8.42 -18.21 -16.59
N ALA A 16 -8.73 -17.04 -16.03
CA ALA A 16 -7.79 -15.91 -15.90
C ALA A 16 -6.88 -16.01 -14.66
N GLY A 17 -6.94 -17.11 -13.91
CA GLY A 17 -6.13 -17.31 -12.72
C GLY A 17 -6.68 -16.66 -11.45
N ILE A 18 -7.92 -16.17 -11.47
CA ILE A 18 -8.56 -15.61 -10.28
C ILE A 18 -9.22 -16.75 -9.50
N HIS A 19 -8.66 -17.07 -8.33
CA HIS A 19 -9.11 -18.18 -7.49
C HIS A 19 -9.81 -17.72 -6.22
N GLN A 20 -9.84 -16.42 -5.93
CA GLN A 20 -10.45 -15.84 -4.73
C GLN A 20 -11.48 -14.78 -5.07
N ALA A 21 -12.62 -14.84 -4.36
CA ALA A 21 -13.63 -13.78 -4.35
C ALA A 21 -14.01 -13.39 -2.92
N PHE A 22 -14.23 -12.09 -2.70
CA PHE A 22 -14.80 -11.55 -1.45
C PHE A 22 -16.17 -10.96 -1.75
N MET A 23 -17.18 -11.28 -0.95
CA MET A 23 -18.52 -10.92 -1.33
C MET A 23 -19.52 -10.80 -0.17
N VAL A 24 -20.54 -9.97 -0.39
CA VAL A 24 -21.78 -9.95 0.37
C VAL A 24 -22.91 -10.25 -0.60
N THR A 25 -23.67 -11.31 -0.37
CA THR A 25 -24.77 -11.71 -1.25
C THR A 25 -25.95 -10.75 -1.19
N GLY A 26 -26.65 -10.57 -2.32
CA GLY A 26 -27.81 -9.70 -2.36
C GLY A 26 -28.70 -9.88 -3.59
N GLY A 27 -29.96 -9.46 -3.50
CA GLY A 27 -30.98 -9.69 -4.55
C GLY A 27 -30.59 -9.18 -5.93
N GLY A 28 -29.90 -8.05 -6.03
CA GLY A 28 -29.43 -7.49 -7.30
C GLY A 28 -28.27 -8.25 -7.95
N ALA A 29 -27.56 -9.10 -7.18
CA ALA A 29 -26.44 -9.92 -7.63
C ALA A 29 -26.74 -11.43 -7.64
N MET A 30 -28.00 -11.85 -7.41
CA MET A 30 -28.35 -13.24 -7.10
C MET A 30 -27.83 -14.26 -8.12
N HIS A 31 -27.73 -13.94 -9.39
CA HIS A 31 -27.20 -14.86 -10.40
C HIS A 31 -25.65 -14.89 -10.39
N LEU A 32 -25.01 -13.76 -10.05
CA LEU A 32 -23.55 -13.72 -9.82
C LEU A 32 -23.20 -14.50 -8.56
N ASP A 33 -23.92 -14.28 -7.46
CA ASP A 33 -23.74 -14.96 -6.17
C ASP A 33 -23.80 -16.48 -6.34
N ASP A 34 -24.84 -16.98 -7.03
CA ASP A 34 -25.01 -18.39 -7.33
C ASP A 34 -23.86 -18.95 -8.21
N ALA A 35 -23.50 -18.22 -9.27
CA ALA A 35 -22.49 -18.69 -10.21
C ALA A 35 -21.08 -18.68 -9.61
N LEU A 36 -20.72 -17.64 -8.83
CA LEU A 36 -19.43 -17.55 -8.17
C LEU A 36 -19.30 -18.58 -7.03
N GLY A 37 -20.35 -18.71 -6.21
CA GLY A 37 -20.35 -19.63 -5.08
C GLY A 37 -20.31 -21.11 -5.46
N HIS A 38 -20.72 -21.48 -6.67
CA HIS A 38 -20.69 -22.84 -7.21
C HIS A 38 -19.56 -23.10 -8.23
N GLN A 39 -18.73 -22.08 -8.53
CA GLN A 39 -17.65 -22.23 -9.50
C GLN A 39 -16.52 -23.08 -8.92
N GLU A 40 -16.23 -24.23 -9.56
CA GLU A 40 -15.07 -25.05 -9.21
C GLU A 40 -13.78 -24.25 -9.45
N GLY A 41 -12.84 -24.29 -8.49
CA GLY A 41 -11.59 -23.56 -8.54
C GLY A 41 -11.68 -22.09 -8.10
N LEU A 42 -12.85 -21.59 -7.70
CA LEU A 42 -13.02 -20.27 -7.10
C LEU A 42 -13.45 -20.42 -5.64
N HIS A 43 -12.68 -19.85 -4.73
CA HIS A 43 -12.99 -19.81 -3.30
C HIS A 43 -13.65 -18.48 -2.95
N CYS A 44 -14.84 -18.52 -2.30
CA CYS A 44 -15.57 -17.33 -1.89
C CYS A 44 -15.51 -17.14 -0.38
N ILE A 45 -15.08 -15.98 0.08
CA ILE A 45 -15.21 -15.53 1.47
C ILE A 45 -16.36 -14.54 1.55
N TYR A 46 -17.32 -14.84 2.43
CA TYR A 46 -18.49 -14.00 2.67
C TYR A 46 -18.21 -13.12 3.89
N ASN A 47 -18.02 -11.83 3.64
CA ASN A 47 -17.83 -10.83 4.67
C ASN A 47 -19.19 -10.32 5.19
N HIS A 48 -19.16 -9.50 6.24
CA HIS A 48 -20.36 -8.90 6.82
C HIS A 48 -20.61 -7.45 6.35
N HIS A 49 -19.69 -6.87 5.54
CA HIS A 49 -19.81 -5.54 4.98
C HIS A 49 -19.05 -5.43 3.67
N GLU A 50 -19.57 -4.74 2.68
CA GLU A 50 -18.97 -4.63 1.35
C GLU A 50 -17.68 -3.80 1.35
N GLN A 51 -17.53 -2.84 2.28
CA GLN A 51 -16.26 -2.17 2.51
C GLN A 51 -15.17 -3.19 2.90
N ALA A 52 -15.52 -4.14 3.75
CA ALA A 52 -14.60 -5.20 4.14
C ALA A 52 -14.24 -6.12 2.97
N CYS A 53 -15.19 -6.45 2.09
CA CYS A 53 -14.90 -7.20 0.86
C CYS A 53 -13.89 -6.48 -0.02
N ALA A 54 -14.09 -5.18 -0.25
CA ALA A 54 -13.23 -4.38 -1.10
C ALA A 54 -11.80 -4.24 -0.52
N ILE A 55 -11.69 -4.01 0.79
CA ILE A 55 -10.41 -3.94 1.48
C ILE A 55 -9.70 -5.30 1.51
N ALA A 56 -10.44 -6.40 1.70
CA ALA A 56 -9.85 -7.74 1.68
C ALA A 56 -9.31 -8.09 0.28
N ALA A 57 -10.06 -7.77 -0.79
CA ALA A 57 -9.60 -7.96 -2.16
C ALA A 57 -8.36 -7.13 -2.47
N GLU A 58 -8.29 -5.89 -2.00
CA GLU A 58 -7.14 -5.00 -2.13
C GLU A 58 -5.91 -5.58 -1.42
N ALA A 59 -6.04 -5.97 -0.15
CA ALA A 59 -4.94 -6.53 0.63
C ALA A 59 -4.46 -7.89 0.09
N TYR A 60 -5.37 -8.72 -0.44
CA TYR A 60 -5.01 -9.94 -1.14
C TYR A 60 -4.09 -9.64 -2.33
N ALA A 61 -4.49 -8.68 -3.17
CA ALA A 61 -3.71 -8.30 -4.34
C ALA A 61 -2.34 -7.69 -3.96
N ARG A 62 -2.21 -6.99 -2.83
CA ARG A 62 -0.91 -6.49 -2.33
C ARG A 62 0.08 -7.61 -2.01
N ILE A 63 -0.40 -8.78 -1.61
CA ILE A 63 0.47 -9.91 -1.29
C ILE A 63 0.89 -10.67 -2.54
N HIS A 64 -0.05 -10.93 -3.45
CA HIS A 64 0.14 -11.78 -4.62
C HIS A 64 0.55 -11.03 -5.89
N ASN A 65 0.28 -9.72 -5.99
CA ASN A 65 0.24 -8.96 -7.26
C ASN A 65 -0.78 -9.53 -8.27
N GLU A 66 -1.77 -10.29 -7.78
CA GLU A 66 -2.82 -10.93 -8.56
C GLU A 66 -4.19 -10.37 -8.15
N ILE A 67 -5.15 -10.43 -9.05
CA ILE A 67 -6.50 -9.91 -8.80
C ILE A 67 -7.27 -10.91 -7.93
N ALA A 68 -7.88 -10.43 -6.83
CA ALA A 68 -9.06 -11.06 -6.24
C ALA A 68 -10.32 -10.38 -6.79
N ALA A 69 -11.38 -11.16 -7.02
CA ALA A 69 -12.66 -10.61 -7.40
C ALA A 69 -13.41 -10.07 -6.18
N LEU A 70 -14.20 -9.02 -6.39
CA LEU A 70 -15.14 -8.47 -5.42
C LEU A 70 -16.53 -8.55 -6.02
N CYS A 71 -17.51 -9.19 -5.34
CA CYS A 71 -18.90 -9.20 -5.78
C CYS A 71 -19.82 -8.57 -4.74
N VAL A 72 -20.60 -7.57 -5.16
CA VAL A 72 -21.54 -6.81 -4.33
C VAL A 72 -22.89 -6.61 -5.04
N THR A 73 -23.95 -6.36 -4.27
CA THR A 73 -25.27 -6.13 -4.82
C THR A 73 -25.48 -4.68 -5.27
N THR A 74 -26.66 -4.38 -5.81
CA THR A 74 -27.08 -3.03 -6.24
C THR A 74 -27.18 -2.03 -5.10
N GLY A 75 -27.12 -0.76 -5.39
CA GLY A 75 -27.33 0.34 -4.44
C GLY A 75 -26.30 0.36 -3.31
N PRO A 76 -26.71 0.06 -2.06
CA PRO A 76 -25.80 0.11 -0.92
C PRO A 76 -24.61 -0.84 -1.05
N GLY A 77 -24.73 -1.98 -1.74
CA GLY A 77 -23.63 -2.88 -1.98
C GLY A 77 -22.47 -2.20 -2.70
N GLY A 78 -22.77 -1.52 -3.83
CA GLY A 78 -21.76 -0.76 -4.55
C GLY A 78 -21.24 0.44 -3.75
N THR A 79 -22.12 1.24 -3.15
CA THR A 79 -21.70 2.46 -2.43
C THR A 79 -20.87 2.16 -1.19
N ASN A 80 -21.14 1.07 -0.47
CA ASN A 80 -20.34 0.64 0.67
C ASN A 80 -18.92 0.20 0.28
N ALA A 81 -18.72 -0.35 -0.91
CA ALA A 81 -17.41 -0.82 -1.38
C ALA A 81 -16.44 0.32 -1.76
N ILE A 82 -16.94 1.54 -1.99
CA ILE A 82 -16.16 2.68 -2.53
C ILE A 82 -14.85 2.94 -1.78
N THR A 83 -14.88 2.93 -0.45
CA THR A 83 -13.67 3.23 0.36
C THR A 83 -12.52 2.25 0.08
N GLY A 84 -12.82 0.95 -0.03
CA GLY A 84 -11.80 -0.06 -0.33
C GLY A 84 -11.29 0.06 -1.77
N VAL A 85 -12.19 0.33 -2.72
CA VAL A 85 -11.82 0.54 -4.13
C VAL A 85 -10.96 1.80 -4.30
N LEU A 86 -11.28 2.89 -3.58
CA LEU A 86 -10.44 4.10 -3.54
C LEU A 86 -9.02 3.80 -2.99
N GLY A 87 -8.92 2.91 -2.00
CA GLY A 87 -7.63 2.43 -1.49
C GLY A 87 -6.80 1.80 -2.60
N GLY A 88 -7.37 0.85 -3.33
CA GLY A 88 -6.74 0.21 -4.48
C GLY A 88 -6.34 1.19 -5.59
N TRP A 89 -7.20 2.18 -5.88
CA TRP A 89 -6.92 3.22 -6.87
C TRP A 89 -5.69 4.07 -6.51
N LEU A 90 -5.66 4.59 -5.29
CA LEU A 90 -4.60 5.50 -4.86
C LEU A 90 -3.24 4.79 -4.69
N ASP A 91 -3.25 3.53 -4.27
CA ASP A 91 -2.04 2.73 -4.06
C ASP A 91 -1.68 1.83 -5.25
N SER A 92 -2.41 1.96 -6.37
CA SER A 92 -2.11 1.24 -7.63
C SER A 92 -2.24 -0.27 -7.50
N ILE A 93 -3.29 -0.74 -6.83
CA ILE A 93 -3.57 -2.16 -6.61
C ILE A 93 -4.60 -2.65 -7.62
N PRO A 94 -4.35 -3.74 -8.37
CA PRO A 94 -5.29 -4.27 -9.33
C PRO A 94 -6.50 -4.90 -8.62
N MET A 95 -7.71 -4.54 -9.05
CA MET A 95 -8.95 -5.08 -8.51
C MET A 95 -9.98 -5.26 -9.63
N LEU A 96 -10.80 -6.31 -9.53
CA LEU A 96 -12.00 -6.48 -10.36
C LEU A 96 -13.24 -6.45 -9.46
N VAL A 97 -14.10 -5.47 -9.68
CA VAL A 97 -15.38 -5.33 -8.99
C VAL A 97 -16.52 -5.73 -9.91
N LEU A 98 -17.35 -6.65 -9.44
CA LEU A 98 -18.60 -7.06 -10.07
C LEU A 98 -19.76 -6.59 -9.19
N SER A 99 -20.57 -5.66 -9.66
CA SER A 99 -21.78 -5.29 -8.94
C SER A 99 -23.01 -5.79 -9.68
N GLY A 100 -23.96 -6.28 -8.91
CA GLY A 100 -25.30 -6.54 -9.44
C GLY A 100 -26.08 -5.25 -9.57
N GLN A 101 -27.06 -5.24 -10.49
CA GLN A 101 -27.97 -4.13 -10.71
C GLN A 101 -29.40 -4.66 -10.89
N VAL A 102 -30.40 -3.82 -10.65
CA VAL A 102 -31.78 -4.12 -11.04
C VAL A 102 -31.87 -4.37 -12.55
N ARG A 103 -33.00 -4.91 -13.03
CA ARG A 103 -33.18 -5.09 -14.48
C ARG A 103 -32.96 -3.76 -15.20
N TYR A 104 -32.25 -3.80 -16.32
CA TYR A 104 -31.91 -2.58 -17.07
C TYR A 104 -33.15 -1.73 -17.44
N ASP A 105 -34.24 -2.37 -17.88
CA ASP A 105 -35.50 -1.72 -18.23
C ASP A 105 -36.25 -1.08 -17.04
N THR A 106 -35.74 -1.25 -15.83
CA THR A 106 -36.22 -0.61 -14.60
C THR A 106 -35.26 0.41 -14.03
N THR A 107 -34.22 0.81 -14.78
CA THR A 107 -33.25 1.82 -14.35
C THR A 107 -33.63 3.24 -14.79
N ALA A 108 -33.23 4.23 -14.04
CA ALA A 108 -33.33 5.64 -14.43
C ALA A 108 -32.54 5.92 -15.72
N ARG A 109 -31.41 5.24 -15.92
CA ARG A 109 -30.63 5.32 -17.17
C ARG A 109 -31.45 4.89 -18.38
N TRP A 110 -32.14 3.76 -18.30
CA TRP A 110 -33.04 3.29 -19.39
C TRP A 110 -34.18 4.25 -19.65
N SER A 111 -34.74 4.89 -18.62
CA SER A 111 -35.87 5.83 -18.78
C SER A 111 -35.52 7.05 -19.63
N GLY A 112 -34.24 7.38 -19.79
CA GLY A 112 -33.78 8.59 -20.50
C GLY A 112 -34.24 9.90 -19.87
N THR A 113 -34.74 9.87 -18.63
CA THR A 113 -35.27 11.04 -17.91
C THR A 113 -34.36 11.40 -16.72
N GLY A 114 -34.50 12.60 -16.20
CA GLY A 114 -33.70 13.09 -15.06
C GLY A 114 -34.16 12.60 -13.67
N ILE A 115 -34.88 11.49 -13.58
CA ILE A 115 -35.31 10.90 -12.32
C ILE A 115 -34.09 10.31 -11.54
N ARG A 116 -34.18 10.28 -10.21
CA ARG A 116 -33.09 9.80 -9.37
C ARG A 116 -32.99 8.28 -9.35
N ALA A 117 -34.10 7.57 -9.33
CA ALA A 117 -34.22 6.12 -9.37
C ALA A 117 -35.59 5.72 -9.89
N MET A 118 -35.71 4.56 -10.54
CA MET A 118 -36.94 3.93 -10.98
C MET A 118 -37.10 2.53 -10.38
N GLY A 119 -36.02 1.76 -10.36
CA GLY A 119 -35.95 0.42 -9.77
C GLY A 119 -35.75 0.45 -8.25
N ASP A 120 -36.04 -0.69 -7.62
CA ASP A 120 -35.84 -0.85 -6.18
C ASP A 120 -34.36 -0.89 -5.83
N GLN A 121 -33.91 0.01 -4.92
CA GLN A 121 -32.50 0.18 -4.53
C GLN A 121 -31.54 0.54 -5.70
N GLU A 122 -32.07 0.95 -6.83
CA GLU A 122 -31.28 1.34 -8.00
C GLU A 122 -30.34 2.50 -7.67
N PHE A 123 -29.10 2.35 -8.13
CA PHE A 123 -28.12 3.43 -8.16
C PHE A 123 -27.16 3.24 -9.33
N ASP A 124 -26.92 4.29 -10.11
CA ASP A 124 -25.95 4.26 -11.21
C ASP A 124 -24.54 4.43 -10.65
N ILE A 125 -23.98 3.33 -10.18
CA ILE A 125 -22.67 3.31 -9.49
C ILE A 125 -21.54 3.74 -10.42
N CYS A 126 -21.59 3.42 -11.72
CA CYS A 126 -20.54 3.75 -12.68
C CYS A 126 -20.22 5.24 -12.70
N LYS A 127 -21.22 6.12 -12.58
CA LYS A 127 -21.02 7.57 -12.53
C LYS A 127 -20.28 8.03 -11.28
N SER A 128 -20.41 7.31 -10.17
CA SER A 128 -19.78 7.68 -8.89
C SER A 128 -18.33 7.22 -8.79
N ILE A 129 -17.97 6.16 -9.49
CA ILE A 129 -16.64 5.52 -9.40
C ILE A 129 -15.73 5.82 -10.59
N ASP A 130 -16.19 6.56 -11.58
CA ASP A 130 -15.42 6.92 -12.78
C ASP A 130 -14.06 7.56 -12.42
N CYS A 131 -14.00 8.39 -11.36
CA CYS A 131 -12.77 9.05 -10.94
C CYS A 131 -11.77 8.14 -10.21
N MET A 132 -12.17 6.93 -9.84
CA MET A 132 -11.35 5.98 -9.04
C MET A 132 -11.27 4.58 -9.65
N THR A 133 -11.55 4.45 -10.94
CA THR A 133 -11.40 3.20 -11.70
C THR A 133 -10.70 3.47 -13.02
N LYS A 134 -10.00 2.46 -13.53
CA LYS A 134 -9.39 2.50 -14.87
C LYS A 134 -10.44 2.29 -15.96
N TYR A 135 -11.46 1.51 -15.64
CA TYR A 135 -12.58 1.21 -16.50
C TYR A 135 -13.80 0.88 -15.66
N SER A 136 -14.93 1.45 -16.01
CA SER A 136 -16.23 1.12 -15.42
C SER A 136 -17.30 1.07 -16.49
N GLU A 137 -18.14 0.02 -16.50
CA GLU A 137 -19.23 -0.11 -17.44
C GLU A 137 -20.43 -0.81 -16.81
N MET A 138 -21.65 -0.27 -17.06
CA MET A 138 -22.89 -1.01 -16.90
C MET A 138 -23.13 -1.87 -18.14
N VAL A 139 -22.99 -3.18 -18.01
CA VAL A 139 -23.11 -4.15 -19.13
C VAL A 139 -24.58 -4.36 -19.46
N ILE A 140 -25.12 -3.61 -20.41
CA ILE A 140 -26.56 -3.63 -20.79
C ILE A 140 -26.90 -4.66 -21.86
N ASP A 141 -25.93 -5.11 -22.65
CA ASP A 141 -26.04 -6.15 -23.66
C ASP A 141 -25.31 -7.42 -23.27
N PRO A 142 -25.97 -8.56 -23.08
CA PRO A 142 -25.34 -9.84 -22.76
C PRO A 142 -24.24 -10.26 -23.74
N MET A 143 -24.34 -9.86 -25.01
CA MET A 143 -23.35 -10.22 -26.03
C MET A 143 -22.01 -9.50 -25.86
N ARG A 144 -21.97 -8.45 -25.07
CA ARG A 144 -20.74 -7.70 -24.77
C ARG A 144 -19.97 -8.21 -23.56
N ILE A 145 -20.50 -9.21 -22.86
CA ILE A 145 -19.90 -9.64 -21.58
C ILE A 145 -18.44 -10.07 -21.73
N ARG A 146 -18.10 -10.78 -22.81
CA ARG A 146 -16.72 -11.20 -23.06
C ARG A 146 -15.79 -10.00 -23.24
N TYR A 147 -16.16 -9.07 -24.09
CA TYR A 147 -15.41 -7.85 -24.33
C TYR A 147 -15.19 -7.04 -23.03
N CYS A 148 -16.26 -6.78 -22.29
CA CYS A 148 -16.18 -5.98 -21.06
C CYS A 148 -15.31 -6.65 -19.99
N LEU A 149 -15.43 -7.96 -19.82
CA LEU A 149 -14.68 -8.71 -18.83
C LEU A 149 -13.19 -8.80 -19.20
N GLU A 150 -12.88 -9.16 -20.45
CA GLU A 150 -11.48 -9.23 -20.93
C GLU A 150 -10.80 -7.86 -20.88
N LYS A 151 -11.52 -6.78 -21.23
CA LYS A 151 -11.05 -5.40 -21.12
C LYS A 151 -10.79 -4.99 -19.68
N ALA A 152 -11.71 -5.29 -18.77
CA ALA A 152 -11.55 -4.99 -17.35
C ALA A 152 -10.31 -5.70 -16.75
N LEU A 153 -10.15 -6.99 -17.05
CA LEU A 153 -9.01 -7.77 -16.57
C LEU A 153 -7.69 -7.25 -17.13
N TYR A 154 -7.63 -6.94 -18.43
CA TYR A 154 -6.43 -6.35 -19.05
C TYR A 154 -6.08 -5.01 -18.43
N LEU A 155 -7.05 -4.10 -18.33
CA LEU A 155 -6.80 -2.76 -17.82
C LEU A 155 -6.43 -2.74 -16.34
N ALA A 156 -6.98 -3.65 -15.53
CA ALA A 156 -6.66 -3.72 -14.11
C ALA A 156 -5.16 -3.89 -13.84
N VAL A 157 -4.43 -4.62 -14.72
CA VAL A 157 -3.01 -4.94 -14.53
C VAL A 157 -2.07 -4.23 -15.50
N SER A 158 -2.57 -3.65 -16.62
CA SER A 158 -1.73 -3.01 -17.62
C SER A 158 -1.26 -1.62 -17.19
N GLY A 159 -0.02 -1.24 -17.52
CA GLY A 159 0.55 0.05 -17.12
C GLY A 159 0.53 0.19 -15.60
N ARG A 160 0.13 1.36 -15.07
CA ARG A 160 -0.13 1.53 -13.64
C ARG A 160 -1.36 0.74 -13.23
N PRO A 161 -1.27 -0.30 -12.38
CA PRO A 161 -2.43 -1.11 -12.00
C PRO A 161 -3.51 -0.32 -11.25
N GLY A 162 -4.73 -0.85 -11.23
CA GLY A 162 -5.82 -0.22 -10.49
C GLY A 162 -7.16 -0.92 -10.69
N PRO A 163 -8.21 -0.49 -9.97
CA PRO A 163 -9.54 -1.09 -10.02
C PRO A 163 -10.23 -0.95 -11.38
N CYS A 164 -10.96 -2.00 -11.78
CA CYS A 164 -11.95 -1.98 -12.84
C CYS A 164 -13.29 -2.46 -12.29
N TRP A 165 -14.41 -1.95 -12.81
CA TRP A 165 -15.75 -2.21 -12.29
C TRP A 165 -16.75 -2.51 -13.39
N LEU A 166 -17.43 -3.66 -13.28
CA LEU A 166 -18.56 -4.03 -14.15
C LEU A 166 -19.85 -4.09 -13.34
N ASP A 167 -20.83 -3.25 -13.71
CA ASP A 167 -22.17 -3.22 -13.12
C ASP A 167 -23.11 -4.01 -14.04
N ILE A 168 -23.70 -5.11 -13.53
CA ILE A 168 -24.35 -6.11 -14.38
C ILE A 168 -25.82 -6.26 -14.00
N PRO A 169 -26.77 -5.74 -14.82
CA PRO A 169 -28.20 -5.86 -14.58
C PRO A 169 -28.69 -7.30 -14.50
N LEU A 170 -29.70 -7.59 -13.66
CA LEU A 170 -30.26 -8.91 -13.42
C LEU A 170 -30.68 -9.65 -14.71
N ASN A 171 -31.29 -8.92 -15.66
CA ASN A 171 -31.67 -9.50 -16.95
C ASN A 171 -30.45 -9.90 -17.80
N VAL A 172 -29.32 -9.25 -17.64
CA VAL A 172 -28.03 -9.61 -18.28
C VAL A 172 -27.39 -10.79 -17.55
N GLN A 173 -27.30 -10.77 -16.21
CA GLN A 173 -26.78 -11.88 -15.43
C GLN A 173 -27.46 -13.21 -15.75
N GLY A 174 -28.80 -13.18 -15.90
CA GLY A 174 -29.64 -14.37 -16.18
C GLY A 174 -29.76 -14.74 -17.66
N ALA A 175 -29.28 -13.92 -18.58
CA ALA A 175 -29.34 -14.19 -20.01
C ALA A 175 -28.49 -15.40 -20.41
N PHE A 176 -28.90 -16.08 -21.50
CA PHE A 176 -28.13 -17.15 -22.12
C PHE A 176 -27.52 -16.66 -23.41
N VAL A 177 -26.22 -16.96 -23.59
CA VAL A 177 -25.45 -16.61 -24.79
C VAL A 177 -24.78 -17.86 -25.39
N GLU A 178 -24.50 -17.84 -26.68
CA GLU A 178 -23.65 -18.83 -27.32
C GLU A 178 -22.19 -18.33 -27.27
N THR A 179 -21.28 -19.09 -26.66
CA THR A 179 -19.91 -18.63 -26.43
C THR A 179 -19.14 -18.31 -27.71
N GLU A 180 -19.45 -19.00 -28.80
CA GLU A 180 -18.88 -18.79 -30.13
C GLU A 180 -19.31 -17.46 -30.79
N ASP A 181 -20.43 -16.89 -30.36
CA ASP A 181 -20.93 -15.62 -30.88
C ASP A 181 -20.38 -14.41 -30.10
N LEU A 182 -19.73 -14.65 -28.96
CA LEU A 182 -19.18 -13.59 -28.11
C LEU A 182 -17.88 -13.02 -28.71
N ILE A 183 -17.86 -11.72 -28.91
CA ILE A 183 -16.68 -11.00 -29.39
C ILE A 183 -15.81 -10.57 -28.19
N GLY A 184 -14.51 -10.80 -28.29
CA GLY A 184 -13.56 -10.49 -27.24
C GLY A 184 -12.95 -9.09 -27.34
N PHE A 185 -12.02 -8.83 -26.45
CA PHE A 185 -11.20 -7.62 -26.43
C PHE A 185 -9.84 -7.91 -27.11
N ASP A 186 -9.40 -6.97 -27.94
CA ASP A 186 -8.08 -7.00 -28.62
C ASP A 186 -7.16 -5.95 -27.98
N PRO A 187 -6.22 -6.35 -27.11
CA PRO A 187 -5.29 -5.42 -26.48
C PRO A 187 -4.41 -4.66 -27.48
N GLU A 188 -3.98 -5.31 -28.59
CA GLU A 188 -3.12 -4.65 -29.57
C GLU A 188 -3.84 -3.55 -30.34
N ASP A 189 -5.11 -3.76 -30.70
CA ASP A 189 -5.92 -2.69 -31.30
C ASP A 189 -6.12 -1.54 -30.33
N TYR A 190 -6.41 -1.87 -29.07
CA TYR A 190 -6.58 -0.87 -28.01
C TYR A 190 -5.31 -0.04 -27.79
N GLU A 191 -4.14 -0.67 -27.71
CA GLU A 191 -2.86 0.03 -27.53
C GLU A 191 -2.50 0.93 -28.73
N ARG A 192 -2.92 0.56 -29.94
CA ARG A 192 -2.77 1.39 -31.16
C ARG A 192 -3.76 2.55 -31.25
N GLY A 193 -4.68 2.67 -30.30
CA GLY A 193 -5.67 3.76 -30.26
C GLY A 193 -7.07 3.38 -30.74
N GLY A 194 -7.32 2.10 -31.08
CA GLY A 194 -8.63 1.53 -31.35
C GLY A 194 -9.46 1.36 -30.07
N ASP A 195 -10.67 0.87 -30.18
CA ASP A 195 -11.53 0.54 -29.03
C ASP A 195 -11.27 -0.85 -28.43
N GLY A 196 -10.45 -1.66 -29.13
CA GLY A 196 -10.16 -3.03 -28.75
C GLY A 196 -11.28 -4.03 -29.07
N TRP A 197 -12.24 -3.68 -29.94
CA TRP A 197 -13.31 -4.58 -30.36
C TRP A 197 -12.80 -5.58 -31.41
N ALA A 198 -12.67 -6.83 -31.03
CA ALA A 198 -12.11 -7.87 -31.92
C ALA A 198 -13.03 -8.31 -33.08
N GLY A 199 -14.24 -7.75 -33.16
CA GLY A 199 -15.25 -8.06 -34.20
C GLY A 199 -15.21 -7.10 -35.39
N SER A 200 -15.79 -7.53 -36.52
CA SER A 200 -16.02 -6.65 -37.67
C SER A 200 -17.27 -5.79 -37.43
N GLY A 201 -17.10 -4.48 -37.33
CA GLY A 201 -18.20 -3.51 -37.18
C GLY A 201 -18.05 -2.60 -35.95
N THR A 202 -18.90 -1.61 -35.84
CA THR A 202 -18.98 -0.73 -34.67
C THR A 202 -19.46 -1.47 -33.43
N VAL A 203 -18.92 -1.12 -32.27
CA VAL A 203 -19.34 -1.63 -30.95
C VAL A 203 -20.84 -1.34 -30.78
N HIS A 204 -21.69 -2.38 -30.83
CA HIS A 204 -23.12 -2.24 -30.61
C HIS A 204 -23.42 -2.11 -29.11
N GLY A 205 -24.41 -1.27 -28.76
CA GLY A 205 -24.99 -1.20 -27.42
C GLY A 205 -24.40 -0.13 -26.48
N ILE A 206 -23.44 0.69 -26.93
CA ILE A 206 -23.06 1.91 -26.21
C ILE A 206 -23.83 3.07 -26.91
N PRO A 207 -24.63 3.87 -26.18
CA PRO A 207 -25.09 5.13 -26.70
C PRO A 207 -23.92 6.00 -27.19
N GLU A 208 -24.04 6.64 -28.35
CA GLU A 208 -22.95 7.47 -28.95
C GLU A 208 -22.44 8.58 -27.98
N ASP A 209 -23.30 9.02 -27.07
CA ASP A 209 -23.01 10.03 -26.06
C ASP A 209 -22.25 9.46 -24.82
N GLU A 210 -22.17 8.13 -24.67
CA GLU A 210 -21.41 7.46 -23.60
C GLU A 210 -20.16 6.72 -24.10
N ALA A 211 -20.02 6.51 -25.40
CA ALA A 211 -18.83 5.89 -25.97
C ALA A 211 -17.57 6.76 -25.72
N GLY A 212 -16.67 6.25 -24.91
CA GLY A 212 -15.40 6.93 -24.58
C GLY A 212 -15.47 7.97 -23.46
N LYS A 213 -16.62 8.15 -22.78
CA LYS A 213 -16.67 8.94 -21.54
C LYS A 213 -16.18 8.09 -20.37
N GLY A 214 -15.16 8.56 -19.69
CA GLY A 214 -14.59 7.94 -18.49
C GLY A 214 -13.32 7.11 -18.70
N GLU A 215 -12.94 6.81 -19.93
CA GLU A 215 -11.75 6.03 -20.21
C GLU A 215 -10.51 6.91 -20.28
N LYS A 216 -9.72 6.90 -19.20
CA LYS A 216 -8.40 7.54 -19.17
C LYS A 216 -7.37 6.56 -19.71
N ARG A 217 -7.07 6.66 -21.01
CA ARG A 217 -6.00 5.87 -21.60
C ARG A 217 -4.67 6.26 -20.98
N GLN A 218 -3.99 5.31 -20.37
CA GLN A 218 -2.62 5.50 -19.92
C GLN A 218 -1.66 5.35 -21.11
N ILE A 219 -0.62 6.19 -21.10
CA ILE A 219 0.52 5.99 -21.98
C ILE A 219 1.35 4.85 -21.37
N LEU A 220 1.39 3.72 -22.05
CA LEU A 220 2.17 2.58 -21.58
C LEU A 220 3.66 2.89 -21.60
N PRO A 221 4.44 2.45 -20.60
CA PRO A 221 5.88 2.68 -20.56
C PRO A 221 6.59 1.89 -21.65
N GLY A 222 7.67 2.46 -22.16
CA GLY A 222 8.59 1.76 -23.06
C GLY A 222 9.58 0.88 -22.31
N ARG A 223 10.32 0.05 -23.06
CA ARG A 223 11.46 -0.69 -22.51
C ARG A 223 12.66 0.21 -22.26
N VAL A 224 13.36 -0.01 -21.14
CA VAL A 224 14.58 0.73 -20.81
C VAL A 224 15.71 0.30 -21.76
N THR A 225 16.35 1.28 -22.42
CA THR A 225 17.48 1.03 -23.31
C THR A 225 18.78 0.80 -22.54
N ALA A 226 19.74 0.08 -23.14
CA ALA A 226 21.09 -0.02 -22.60
C ALA A 226 21.74 1.35 -22.38
N GLN A 227 21.51 2.29 -23.30
CA GLN A 227 22.02 3.66 -23.20
C GLN A 227 21.49 4.37 -21.96
N THR A 228 20.18 4.29 -21.70
CA THR A 228 19.55 4.88 -20.51
C THR A 228 20.13 4.30 -19.22
N ALA A 229 20.25 2.96 -19.15
CA ALA A 229 20.82 2.29 -17.98
C ALA A 229 22.30 2.68 -17.76
N ARG A 230 23.12 2.71 -18.82
CA ARG A 230 24.53 3.14 -18.74
C ARG A 230 24.65 4.61 -18.33
N GLU A 231 23.74 5.49 -18.76
CA GLU A 231 23.71 6.87 -18.30
C GLU A 231 23.43 6.95 -16.79
N ILE A 232 22.42 6.22 -16.30
CA ILE A 232 22.12 6.14 -14.85
C ILE A 232 23.34 5.66 -14.08
N LEU A 233 23.96 4.55 -14.50
CA LEU A 233 25.14 3.98 -13.84
C LEU A 233 26.33 4.92 -13.87
N SER A 234 26.56 5.64 -14.98
CA SER A 234 27.60 6.65 -15.07
C SER A 234 27.39 7.80 -14.09
N ARG A 235 26.16 8.27 -13.91
CA ARG A 235 25.83 9.31 -12.93
C ARG A 235 26.00 8.84 -11.50
N ILE A 236 25.56 7.60 -11.18
CA ILE A 236 25.79 7.00 -9.87
C ILE A 236 27.31 6.90 -9.58
N ARG A 237 28.09 6.49 -10.57
CA ARG A 237 29.55 6.38 -10.47
C ARG A 237 30.24 7.74 -10.24
N ALA A 238 29.70 8.81 -10.80
CA ALA A 238 30.23 10.17 -10.63
C ALA A 238 29.78 10.83 -9.31
N ALA A 239 28.70 10.38 -8.71
CA ALA A 239 28.18 10.93 -7.47
C ALA A 239 29.03 10.54 -6.27
N ARG A 240 29.11 11.43 -5.28
CA ARG A 240 29.84 11.22 -4.02
C ARG A 240 28.92 10.72 -2.91
N ARG A 241 27.64 11.05 -2.98
CA ARG A 241 26.62 10.75 -1.94
C ARG A 241 25.31 10.25 -2.56
N PRO A 242 25.37 9.20 -3.40
CA PRO A 242 24.16 8.65 -4.02
C PRO A 242 23.31 7.89 -3.02
N VAL A 243 21.97 7.95 -3.22
CA VAL A 243 20.97 7.23 -2.43
C VAL A 243 19.95 6.59 -3.38
N ILE A 244 19.55 5.36 -3.09
CA ILE A 244 18.35 4.75 -3.68
C ILE A 244 17.16 5.04 -2.78
N ASN A 245 16.10 5.61 -3.35
CA ASN A 245 14.79 5.70 -2.71
C ASN A 245 13.89 4.59 -3.28
N ALA A 246 13.70 3.52 -2.51
CA ALA A 246 12.91 2.38 -2.89
C ALA A 246 11.42 2.63 -2.60
N GLY A 247 10.58 2.48 -3.62
CA GLY A 247 9.14 2.61 -3.54
C GLY A 247 8.38 1.31 -3.74
N ASN A 248 7.10 1.29 -3.39
CA ASN A 248 6.25 0.10 -3.47
C ASN A 248 6.03 -0.39 -4.92
N GLY A 249 6.26 0.46 -5.93
CA GLY A 249 6.26 0.04 -7.34
C GLY A 249 7.21 -1.13 -7.63
N ILE A 250 8.27 -1.31 -6.84
CA ILE A 250 9.17 -2.47 -6.90
C ILE A 250 8.41 -3.77 -6.55
N ARG A 251 7.56 -3.72 -5.50
CA ARG A 251 6.72 -4.86 -5.11
C ARG A 251 5.61 -5.13 -6.12
N ILE A 252 4.95 -4.07 -6.59
CA ILE A 252 3.86 -4.15 -7.58
C ILE A 252 4.38 -4.73 -8.90
N ALA A 253 5.61 -4.39 -9.32
CA ALA A 253 6.26 -4.95 -10.49
C ALA A 253 6.75 -6.40 -10.30
N GLY A 254 6.60 -7.02 -9.11
CA GLY A 254 7.17 -8.33 -8.81
C GLY A 254 8.71 -8.34 -8.79
N ALA A 255 9.34 -7.17 -8.70
CA ALA A 255 10.76 -6.97 -8.96
C ALA A 255 11.64 -6.91 -7.70
N HIS A 256 11.16 -7.39 -6.56
CA HIS A 256 11.89 -7.27 -5.29
C HIS A 256 13.25 -8.00 -5.31
N ASP A 257 13.31 -9.22 -5.85
CA ASP A 257 14.55 -10.01 -5.87
C ASP A 257 15.61 -9.36 -6.74
N ILE A 258 15.21 -8.88 -7.93
CA ILE A 258 16.14 -8.16 -8.81
C ILE A 258 16.53 -6.80 -8.22
N PHE A 259 15.64 -6.13 -7.48
CA PHE A 259 15.96 -4.91 -6.75
C PHE A 259 17.07 -5.16 -5.71
N MET A 260 16.93 -6.20 -4.89
CA MET A 260 17.95 -6.54 -3.90
C MET A 260 19.29 -6.85 -4.56
N LYS A 261 19.28 -7.62 -5.66
CA LYS A 261 20.50 -7.92 -6.43
C LYS A 261 21.18 -6.66 -6.97
N VAL A 262 20.41 -5.73 -7.55
CA VAL A 262 20.94 -4.46 -8.09
C VAL A 262 21.45 -3.56 -6.96
N ALA A 263 20.71 -3.43 -5.87
CA ALA A 263 21.12 -2.62 -4.72
C ALA A 263 22.43 -3.14 -4.11
N GLU A 264 22.57 -4.46 -3.95
CA GLU A 264 23.79 -5.09 -3.47
C GLU A 264 24.98 -4.91 -4.41
N LYS A 265 24.76 -5.01 -5.74
CA LYS A 265 25.80 -4.71 -6.74
C LYS A 265 26.24 -3.25 -6.73
N LEU A 266 25.31 -2.33 -6.55
CA LEU A 266 25.60 -0.89 -6.46
C LEU A 266 26.30 -0.54 -5.14
N GLY A 267 25.95 -1.19 -4.04
CA GLY A 267 26.56 -0.98 -2.72
C GLY A 267 26.30 0.42 -2.15
N ILE A 268 25.23 1.10 -2.55
CA ILE A 268 24.87 2.46 -2.09
C ILE A 268 23.72 2.43 -1.08
N PRO A 269 23.62 3.43 -0.18
CA PRO A 269 22.55 3.50 0.81
C PRO A 269 21.15 3.43 0.20
N VAL A 270 20.27 2.70 0.86
CA VAL A 270 18.85 2.56 0.50
C VAL A 270 18.00 3.18 1.59
N ILE A 271 17.10 4.07 1.20
CA ILE A 271 16.00 4.58 2.01
C ILE A 271 14.68 4.06 1.50
N THR A 272 13.71 3.94 2.39
CA THR A 272 12.33 3.57 2.06
C THR A 272 11.39 4.70 2.46
N GLY A 273 10.13 4.57 2.07
CA GLY A 273 9.04 5.45 2.48
C GLY A 273 7.84 4.64 2.91
N TRP A 274 6.71 5.30 3.07
CA TRP A 274 5.44 4.64 3.36
C TRP A 274 5.03 3.71 2.22
N ASP A 275 4.43 2.57 2.57
CA ASP A 275 4.11 1.43 1.70
C ASP A 275 5.32 0.67 1.12
N SER A 276 6.53 1.07 1.47
CA SER A 276 7.75 0.41 0.99
C SER A 276 8.72 0.03 2.12
N GLU A 277 8.25 0.05 3.37
CA GLU A 277 9.05 -0.28 4.55
C GLU A 277 9.69 -1.67 4.44
N ASP A 278 9.02 -2.60 3.77
CA ASP A 278 9.46 -3.98 3.59
C ASP A 278 10.32 -4.24 2.34
N CYS A 279 10.65 -3.20 1.57
CA CYS A 279 11.53 -3.34 0.40
C CYS A 279 12.95 -3.76 0.78
N ILE A 280 13.40 -3.44 2.00
CA ILE A 280 14.69 -3.84 2.56
C ILE A 280 14.54 -3.98 4.07
N TRP A 281 15.19 -4.99 4.68
CA TRP A 281 15.07 -5.22 6.12
C TRP A 281 16.05 -4.37 6.93
N ASP A 282 15.70 -4.07 8.18
CA ASP A 282 16.41 -3.11 9.03
C ASP A 282 17.87 -3.50 9.32
N ALA A 283 18.18 -4.80 9.39
CA ALA A 283 19.55 -5.29 9.63
C ALA A 283 20.42 -5.33 8.36
N HIS A 284 19.84 -4.99 7.19
CA HIS A 284 20.62 -4.99 5.95
C HIS A 284 21.68 -3.87 5.96
N PRO A 285 22.93 -4.14 5.55
CA PRO A 285 24.01 -3.14 5.60
C PRO A 285 23.77 -1.86 4.79
N LEU A 286 22.97 -1.94 3.73
CA LEU A 286 22.60 -0.80 2.88
C LEU A 286 21.40 -0.01 3.40
N TYR A 287 20.60 -0.57 4.31
CA TYR A 287 19.43 0.12 4.84
C TYR A 287 19.84 1.28 5.74
N THR A 288 19.38 2.48 5.40
CA THR A 288 19.68 3.69 6.14
C THR A 288 18.54 4.15 7.03
N GLY A 289 17.30 4.09 6.52
CA GLY A 289 16.12 4.52 7.26
C GLY A 289 14.93 4.81 6.36
N ARG A 290 13.87 5.37 6.96
CA ARG A 290 12.62 5.73 6.31
C ARG A 290 12.54 7.24 6.16
N ALA A 291 12.48 7.73 4.92
CA ALA A 291 12.39 9.17 4.67
C ALA A 291 10.94 9.65 4.54
N GLY A 292 10.69 10.92 4.86
CA GLY A 292 9.40 11.56 4.73
C GLY A 292 8.94 12.33 5.97
N ASN A 293 7.72 12.88 5.92
CA ASN A 293 7.12 13.66 7.01
C ASN A 293 7.07 12.92 8.35
N MET A 294 6.80 11.63 8.28
CA MET A 294 6.73 10.70 9.37
C MET A 294 7.84 9.65 9.21
N GLY A 295 8.94 10.01 8.60
CA GLY A 295 10.13 9.19 8.50
C GLY A 295 11.03 9.34 9.73
N ASP A 296 12.19 8.69 9.70
CA ASP A 296 13.22 8.84 10.71
C ASP A 296 14.28 9.89 10.31
N ARG A 297 15.11 10.28 11.27
CA ARG A 297 16.16 11.28 11.03
C ARG A 297 17.22 10.76 10.06
N ALA A 298 17.60 9.49 10.16
CA ALA A 298 18.66 8.90 9.34
C ALA A 298 18.26 8.88 7.86
N GLY A 299 17.04 8.44 7.53
CA GLY A 299 16.48 8.46 6.19
C GLY A 299 16.39 9.88 5.62
N ASN A 300 15.91 10.83 6.43
CA ASN A 300 15.82 12.23 6.01
C ASN A 300 17.19 12.89 5.85
N PHE A 301 18.15 12.67 6.75
CA PHE A 301 19.52 13.16 6.58
C PHE A 301 20.18 12.58 5.33
N ALA A 302 19.97 11.29 5.04
CA ALA A 302 20.55 10.65 3.87
C ALA A 302 20.03 11.31 2.56
N VAL A 303 18.72 11.47 2.40
CA VAL A 303 18.16 12.06 1.18
C VAL A 303 18.50 13.54 1.05
N GLN A 304 18.47 14.29 2.16
CA GLN A 304 18.71 15.73 2.12
C GLN A 304 20.20 16.08 1.88
N ASN A 305 21.13 15.26 2.35
CA ASN A 305 22.57 15.42 2.11
C ASN A 305 23.05 14.76 0.82
N SER A 306 22.21 14.03 0.08
CA SER A 306 22.60 13.34 -1.14
C SER A 306 22.96 14.34 -2.26
N ASP A 307 23.82 13.90 -3.19
CA ASP A 307 24.12 14.59 -4.44
C ASP A 307 23.56 13.85 -5.66
N LEU A 308 22.98 12.65 -5.44
CA LEU A 308 22.19 11.91 -6.40
C LEU A 308 21.13 11.08 -5.67
N VAL A 309 19.89 11.16 -6.15
CA VAL A 309 18.80 10.27 -5.74
C VAL A 309 18.35 9.45 -6.95
N LEU A 310 18.37 8.12 -6.83
CA LEU A 310 17.69 7.21 -7.73
C LEU A 310 16.39 6.74 -7.08
N SER A 311 15.26 7.31 -7.47
CA SER A 311 13.93 6.93 -6.97
C SER A 311 13.29 5.92 -7.90
N ILE A 312 12.92 4.74 -7.39
CA ILE A 312 12.36 3.62 -8.16
C ILE A 312 10.95 3.33 -7.66
N GLY A 313 9.92 3.56 -8.49
CA GLY A 313 8.53 3.21 -8.22
C GLY A 313 7.94 3.82 -6.93
N SER A 314 8.33 5.03 -6.57
CA SER A 314 7.98 5.63 -5.28
C SER A 314 6.81 6.62 -5.33
N ARG A 315 6.34 7.04 -6.49
CA ARG A 315 5.36 8.12 -6.65
C ARG A 315 5.77 9.46 -6.00
N LEU A 316 6.63 9.49 -5.00
CA LEU A 316 7.12 10.69 -4.30
C LEU A 316 5.98 11.62 -3.85
N SER A 317 5.06 11.09 -3.06
CA SER A 317 3.94 11.87 -2.50
C SER A 317 4.41 12.91 -1.48
N ILE A 318 3.53 13.83 -1.07
CA ILE A 318 3.83 14.82 -0.01
C ILE A 318 4.27 14.15 1.30
N ARG A 319 3.81 12.93 1.59
CA ARG A 319 4.31 12.17 2.75
C ARG A 319 5.80 11.86 2.65
N GLN A 320 6.30 11.59 1.44
CA GLN A 320 7.71 11.29 1.17
C GLN A 320 8.57 12.55 1.03
N VAL A 321 8.09 13.58 0.33
CA VAL A 321 8.91 14.77 0.02
C VAL A 321 8.70 15.94 0.97
N GLY A 322 7.73 15.85 1.86
CA GLY A 322 7.41 16.90 2.84
C GLY A 322 6.53 18.02 2.30
N TYR A 323 5.96 18.80 3.20
CA TYR A 323 5.16 19.98 2.83
C TYR A 323 6.02 21.10 2.23
N ASN A 324 7.28 21.21 2.68
CA ASN A 324 8.27 22.11 2.04
C ASN A 324 9.02 21.36 0.92
N TYR A 325 8.28 20.75 0.00
CA TYR A 325 8.79 19.87 -1.05
C TYR A 325 9.86 20.53 -1.95
N LYS A 326 9.89 21.85 -2.04
CA LYS A 326 10.92 22.58 -2.80
C LYS A 326 12.34 22.40 -2.24
N THR A 327 12.43 21.96 -0.99
CA THR A 327 13.71 21.73 -0.30
C THR A 327 14.14 20.27 -0.33
N TRP A 328 13.27 19.38 -0.84
CA TRP A 328 13.57 17.95 -0.90
C TRP A 328 14.72 17.66 -1.86
N ALA A 329 15.72 16.91 -1.39
CA ALA A 329 16.89 16.52 -2.17
C ALA A 329 17.54 17.69 -2.95
N ARG A 330 17.54 18.88 -2.38
CA ARG A 330 17.86 20.17 -3.06
C ARG A 330 19.27 20.28 -3.65
N ALA A 331 20.19 19.43 -3.23
CA ALA A 331 21.55 19.37 -3.74
C ALA A 331 21.79 18.16 -4.65
N ALA A 332 20.79 17.33 -4.86
CA ALA A 332 20.92 16.08 -5.61
C ALA A 332 20.50 16.23 -7.08
N PHE A 333 21.17 15.48 -7.94
CA PHE A 333 20.65 15.13 -9.26
C PHE A 333 19.58 14.04 -9.08
N VAL A 334 18.33 14.31 -9.45
CA VAL A 334 17.18 13.44 -9.15
C VAL A 334 16.77 12.65 -10.37
N ILE A 335 16.97 11.33 -10.31
CA ILE A 335 16.50 10.36 -11.29
C ILE A 335 15.24 9.72 -10.76
N VAL A 336 14.13 9.82 -11.49
CA VAL A 336 12.86 9.23 -11.09
C VAL A 336 12.39 8.22 -12.12
N ASN A 337 12.22 6.98 -11.69
CA ASN A 337 11.53 5.95 -12.42
C ASN A 337 10.10 5.82 -11.90
N ASP A 338 9.15 5.93 -12.81
CA ASP A 338 7.74 5.67 -12.54
C ASP A 338 7.07 5.08 -13.79
N ILE A 339 6.09 4.21 -13.58
CA ILE A 339 5.29 3.60 -14.65
C ILE A 339 4.26 4.58 -15.23
N ASP A 340 3.94 5.64 -14.49
CA ASP A 340 3.00 6.69 -14.88
C ASP A 340 3.74 7.96 -15.28
N CYS A 341 3.66 8.32 -16.56
CA CYS A 341 4.33 9.52 -17.08
C CYS A 341 3.81 10.83 -16.46
N GLU A 342 2.63 10.87 -15.88
CA GLU A 342 2.08 12.06 -15.22
C GLU A 342 2.73 12.28 -13.84
N GLU A 343 3.09 11.21 -13.13
CA GLU A 343 3.86 11.32 -11.87
C GLU A 343 5.25 11.96 -12.10
N LEU A 344 5.83 11.76 -13.27
CA LEU A 344 7.13 12.35 -13.63
C LEU A 344 7.08 13.87 -13.92
N LYS A 345 5.88 14.45 -14.07
CA LYS A 345 5.65 15.85 -14.43
C LYS A 345 5.11 16.69 -13.27
N LYS A 346 4.82 16.10 -12.13
CA LYS A 346 4.18 16.81 -11.02
C LYS A 346 5.08 17.91 -10.43
N PRO A 347 4.50 19.03 -9.96
CA PRO A 347 5.28 20.20 -9.53
C PRO A 347 5.93 20.06 -8.15
N SER A 348 5.62 18.97 -7.41
CA SER A 348 6.12 18.75 -6.04
C SER A 348 7.52 18.10 -5.98
N VAL A 349 8.10 17.74 -7.12
CA VAL A 349 9.43 17.14 -7.20
C VAL A 349 10.16 17.74 -8.40
N HIS A 350 11.42 18.18 -8.21
CA HIS A 350 12.26 18.43 -9.36
C HIS A 350 12.81 17.11 -9.90
N VAL A 351 12.74 16.90 -11.19
CA VAL A 351 13.20 15.69 -11.87
C VAL A 351 14.23 16.08 -12.91
N ASP A 352 15.48 15.69 -12.69
CA ASP A 352 16.57 15.97 -13.65
C ASP A 352 16.62 14.91 -14.75
N MET A 353 16.27 13.66 -14.43
CA MET A 353 16.19 12.57 -15.38
C MET A 353 14.92 11.73 -15.12
N ALA A 354 13.98 11.81 -16.03
CA ALA A 354 12.75 11.02 -15.99
C ALA A 354 12.93 9.68 -16.73
N VAL A 355 12.55 8.58 -16.09
CA VAL A 355 12.59 7.23 -16.65
C VAL A 355 11.18 6.65 -16.62
N HIS A 356 10.43 6.84 -17.72
CA HIS A 356 9.09 6.30 -17.88
C HIS A 356 9.18 4.81 -18.26
N ALA A 357 9.20 3.96 -17.25
CA ALA A 357 9.38 2.51 -17.42
C ALA A 357 8.80 1.75 -16.21
N ASP A 358 8.46 0.48 -16.42
CA ASP A 358 8.23 -0.47 -15.34
C ASP A 358 9.49 -0.61 -14.47
N ALA A 359 9.30 -0.73 -13.15
CA ALA A 359 10.43 -0.84 -12.20
C ALA A 359 11.25 -2.13 -12.42
N GLY A 360 10.59 -3.23 -12.76
CA GLY A 360 11.26 -4.49 -13.09
C GLY A 360 12.11 -4.37 -14.34
N ASP A 361 11.58 -3.76 -15.40
CA ASP A 361 12.33 -3.55 -16.65
C ASP A 361 13.57 -2.66 -16.44
N LEU A 362 13.44 -1.61 -15.62
CA LEU A 362 14.61 -0.79 -15.24
C LEU A 362 15.65 -1.61 -14.48
N LEU A 363 15.22 -2.36 -13.48
CA LEU A 363 16.12 -3.14 -12.62
C LEU A 363 16.82 -4.27 -13.39
N GLU A 364 16.10 -5.01 -14.23
CA GLU A 364 16.67 -6.03 -15.11
C GLU A 364 17.73 -5.44 -16.07
N ARG A 365 17.43 -4.25 -16.63
CA ARG A 365 18.37 -3.58 -17.52
C ARG A 365 19.60 -3.06 -16.77
N LEU A 366 19.43 -2.49 -15.57
CA LEU A 366 20.56 -2.08 -14.73
C LEU A 366 21.44 -3.27 -14.35
N ASP A 367 20.84 -4.39 -13.98
CA ASP A 367 21.57 -5.62 -13.64
C ASP A 367 22.44 -6.11 -14.81
N ALA A 368 21.85 -6.19 -16.00
CA ALA A 368 22.54 -6.62 -17.23
C ALA A 368 23.70 -5.68 -17.59
N GLU A 369 23.52 -4.36 -17.50
CA GLU A 369 24.59 -3.40 -17.81
C GLU A 369 25.68 -3.37 -16.73
N LEU A 370 25.34 -3.60 -15.45
CA LEU A 370 26.34 -3.80 -14.39
C LEU A 370 27.21 -5.02 -14.66
N ASP A 371 26.61 -6.16 -15.07
CA ASP A 371 27.35 -7.36 -15.42
C ASP A 371 28.28 -7.12 -16.63
N ALA A 372 27.81 -6.38 -17.63
CA ALA A 372 28.61 -6.03 -18.79
C ALA A 372 29.81 -5.11 -18.43
N ILE A 373 29.56 -4.09 -17.59
CA ILE A 373 30.63 -3.16 -17.12
C ILE A 373 31.68 -3.95 -16.31
N PHE A 374 31.27 -4.81 -15.40
CA PHE A 374 32.20 -5.63 -14.62
C PHE A 374 33.03 -6.59 -15.51
N ALA A 375 32.42 -7.15 -16.55
CA ALA A 375 33.14 -7.98 -17.52
C ALA A 375 34.13 -7.18 -18.37
N GLU A 376 33.78 -5.96 -18.80
CA GLU A 376 34.63 -5.06 -19.57
C GLU A 376 35.83 -4.54 -18.73
N GLU A 377 35.64 -4.24 -17.46
CA GLU A 377 36.66 -3.70 -16.55
C GLU A 377 37.50 -4.80 -15.88
N GLY A 378 37.19 -6.09 -16.07
CA GLY A 378 37.92 -7.23 -15.51
C GLY A 378 37.69 -7.43 -14.00
N GLU A 379 36.71 -6.80 -13.42
CA GLU A 379 36.30 -7.00 -12.03
C GLU A 379 35.43 -8.25 -11.91
N LYS A 380 35.72 -9.10 -10.92
CA LYS A 380 34.82 -10.21 -10.59
C LYS A 380 33.65 -9.70 -9.80
N LEU A 381 32.43 -10.15 -10.16
CA LEU A 381 31.23 -9.91 -9.37
C LEU A 381 31.47 -10.36 -7.92
N PRO A 382 31.12 -9.55 -6.96
CA PRO A 382 31.24 -9.89 -5.57
C PRO A 382 30.30 -11.01 -5.13
N GLU A 383 30.81 -11.94 -4.32
CA GLU A 383 30.01 -12.96 -3.63
C GLU A 383 29.31 -12.44 -2.37
N SER A 384 29.63 -11.22 -1.92
CA SER A 384 29.03 -10.59 -0.73
C SER A 384 29.20 -9.06 -0.71
N ILE A 385 28.33 -8.38 0.05
CA ILE A 385 28.22 -6.92 0.24
C ILE A 385 29.52 -6.24 0.74
N SER A 386 30.54 -6.98 1.17
CA SER A 386 31.76 -6.46 1.82
C SER A 386 32.87 -6.09 0.84
N ARG A 387 32.60 -5.37 -0.27
CA ARG A 387 33.62 -5.23 -1.30
C ARG A 387 34.26 -3.88 -1.53
N PRO A 388 35.60 -3.91 -1.82
CA PRO A 388 36.40 -2.71 -2.05
C PRO A 388 36.13 -1.98 -3.35
N GLY A 389 35.71 -2.62 -4.42
CA GLY A 389 35.65 -2.03 -5.77
C GLY A 389 34.61 -0.91 -5.90
N LEU A 390 33.39 -1.12 -5.38
CA LEU A 390 32.39 -0.04 -5.30
C LEU A 390 32.64 0.93 -4.15
N LYS A 391 33.32 0.52 -3.08
CA LYS A 391 33.81 1.43 -2.04
C LYS A 391 34.77 2.49 -2.57
N GLN A 392 35.61 2.20 -3.56
CA GLN A 392 36.52 3.17 -4.20
C GLN A 392 35.78 4.26 -4.99
N LEU A 393 34.54 4.02 -5.42
CA LEU A 393 33.72 5.04 -6.09
C LEU A 393 33.27 6.15 -5.13
N PHE A 394 33.27 5.90 -3.84
CA PHE A 394 32.78 6.81 -2.80
C PHE A 394 33.88 7.32 -1.86
N GLU A 395 35.12 6.87 -2.02
CA GLU A 395 36.26 7.38 -1.28
C GLU A 395 36.63 8.77 -1.81
N GLY A 396 36.41 9.81 -1.00
CA GLY A 396 36.85 11.19 -1.30
C GLY A 396 35.76 12.25 -1.31
N GLY A 397 34.60 12.01 -0.72
CA GLY A 397 33.61 13.08 -0.47
C GLY A 397 34.13 14.11 0.54
N GLU A 398 33.85 15.39 0.34
CA GLU A 398 34.10 16.49 1.30
C GLU A 398 33.18 16.43 2.54
N GLY A 399 32.65 15.28 2.86
CA GLY A 399 32.09 14.97 4.14
C GLY A 399 33.20 14.71 5.14
N LEU A 400 33.07 14.43 6.31
CA LEU A 400 34.10 14.17 7.32
C LEU A 400 35.34 13.53 6.68
N PRO A 401 36.55 14.12 6.81
CA PRO A 401 37.72 13.66 6.10
C PRO A 401 38.02 12.19 6.37
N GLY A 402 38.06 11.37 5.32
CA GLY A 402 38.40 9.95 5.41
C GLY A 402 37.21 8.98 5.57
N MET A 403 35.97 9.45 5.63
CA MET A 403 34.76 8.59 5.68
C MET A 403 34.16 8.34 4.29
N ASN A 404 33.80 7.08 4.01
CA ASN A 404 32.96 6.78 2.86
C ASN A 404 31.48 7.16 3.16
N TRP A 405 30.67 7.37 2.13
CA TRP A 405 29.28 7.83 2.28
C TRP A 405 28.38 6.90 3.12
N SER A 406 28.64 5.61 3.12
CA SER A 406 27.87 4.65 3.92
C SER A 406 28.08 4.82 5.43
N GLU A 407 29.23 5.39 5.84
CA GLU A 407 29.54 5.58 7.27
C GLU A 407 28.66 6.65 7.94
N PRO A 408 28.51 7.90 7.40
CA PRO A 408 27.54 8.85 7.95
C PRO A 408 26.12 8.29 7.99
N CYS A 409 25.69 7.59 6.94
CA CYS A 409 24.35 6.97 6.91
C CYS A 409 24.17 5.96 8.05
N ARG A 410 25.15 5.10 8.30
CA ARG A 410 25.14 4.16 9.43
C ARG A 410 25.18 4.88 10.78
N MET A 411 26.03 5.91 10.91
CA MET A 411 26.13 6.71 12.13
C MET A 411 24.81 7.40 12.48
N TRP A 412 24.10 7.98 11.51
CA TRP A 412 22.78 8.58 11.75
C TRP A 412 21.77 7.56 12.26
N LYS A 413 21.76 6.38 11.67
CA LYS A 413 20.86 5.29 12.11
C LYS A 413 21.16 4.85 13.55
N GLU A 414 22.44 4.73 13.91
CA GLU A 414 22.87 4.34 15.25
C GLU A 414 22.67 5.46 16.29
N THR A 415 22.86 6.74 15.89
CA THR A 415 22.75 7.91 16.78
C THR A 415 21.30 8.29 17.04
N TYR A 416 20.43 8.13 16.04
CA TYR A 416 19.04 8.58 16.10
C TYR A 416 18.04 7.42 15.94
N PRO A 417 18.10 6.38 16.77
CA PRO A 417 17.09 5.32 16.70
C PRO A 417 15.71 5.89 17.01
N VAL A 418 14.69 5.41 16.29
CA VAL A 418 13.30 5.85 16.53
C VAL A 418 12.83 5.42 17.91
N VAL A 419 13.00 4.14 18.23
CA VAL A 419 12.72 3.65 19.58
C VAL A 419 13.95 3.89 20.46
N GLN A 420 13.78 4.68 21.51
CA GLN A 420 14.83 5.15 22.39
C GLN A 420 14.69 4.54 23.79
N PRO A 421 15.77 4.48 24.60
CA PRO A 421 15.69 4.00 25.98
C PRO A 421 14.61 4.68 26.84
N LYS A 422 14.32 5.97 26.59
CA LYS A 422 13.26 6.72 27.28
C LYS A 422 11.87 6.11 27.08
N HIS A 423 11.60 5.47 25.93
CA HIS A 423 10.31 4.83 25.63
C HIS A 423 10.09 3.56 26.46
N TRP A 424 11.18 2.91 26.89
CA TRP A 424 11.14 1.75 27.79
C TRP A 424 11.17 2.13 29.27
N ALA A 425 11.58 3.35 29.60
CA ALA A 425 11.79 3.83 30.96
C ALA A 425 10.55 4.42 31.62
N SER A 426 9.32 4.09 31.16
CA SER A 426 8.09 4.52 31.85
C SER A 426 8.05 4.02 33.28
N GLY A 427 7.42 4.81 34.19
CA GLY A 427 7.23 4.42 35.60
C GLY A 427 6.46 3.11 35.72
N GLU A 428 6.65 2.41 36.85
CA GLU A 428 6.07 1.06 37.08
C GLU A 428 4.52 1.02 36.93
N MET A 429 3.86 2.12 37.18
CA MET A 429 2.38 2.26 37.14
C MET A 429 1.89 3.14 35.99
N GLU A 430 2.79 3.59 35.11
CA GLU A 430 2.39 4.35 33.92
C GLU A 430 1.92 3.43 32.81
N PRO A 431 0.94 3.85 31.96
CA PRO A 431 0.57 3.12 30.77
C PRO A 431 1.79 2.81 29.90
N ALA A 432 1.71 1.71 29.14
CA ALA A 432 2.79 1.35 28.23
C ALA A 432 3.08 2.47 27.22
N ASN A 433 4.31 2.52 26.73
CA ASN A 433 4.70 3.42 25.66
C ASN A 433 4.44 2.76 24.29
N VAL A 434 3.79 3.47 23.38
CA VAL A 434 3.41 2.89 22.07
C VAL A 434 4.64 2.50 21.23
N TYR A 435 5.77 3.21 21.34
CA TYR A 435 7.03 2.84 20.66
C TYR A 435 7.63 1.58 21.24
N ALA A 436 7.65 1.44 22.56
CA ALA A 436 8.06 0.22 23.23
C ALA A 436 7.16 -0.97 22.87
N ALA A 437 5.85 -0.75 22.75
CA ALA A 437 4.88 -1.77 22.34
C ALA A 437 5.15 -2.26 20.89
N ILE A 438 5.34 -1.36 19.95
CA ILE A 438 5.64 -1.70 18.53
C ILE A 438 6.99 -2.44 18.42
N GLU A 439 8.02 -2.01 19.13
CA GLU A 439 9.30 -2.72 19.17
C GLU A 439 9.18 -4.09 19.83
N ALA A 440 8.42 -4.21 20.94
CA ALA A 440 8.18 -5.48 21.61
C ALA A 440 7.51 -6.49 20.68
N ILE A 441 6.54 -6.04 19.87
CA ILE A 441 5.87 -6.88 18.87
C ILE A 441 6.85 -7.26 17.76
N SER A 442 7.39 -6.28 17.03
CA SER A 442 8.14 -6.48 15.80
C SER A 442 9.46 -7.24 16.02
N SER A 443 10.15 -6.98 17.13
CA SER A 443 11.41 -7.68 17.46
C SER A 443 11.23 -9.19 17.73
N ARG A 444 10.03 -9.65 18.10
CA ARG A 444 9.72 -11.06 18.38
C ARG A 444 9.19 -11.83 17.18
N LEU A 445 8.86 -11.14 16.09
CA LEU A 445 8.38 -11.79 14.88
C LEU A 445 9.50 -12.54 14.17
N LYS A 446 9.11 -13.50 13.35
CA LYS A 446 10.04 -14.29 12.55
C LYS A 446 10.28 -13.63 11.18
N GLU A 447 11.34 -14.07 10.51
CA GLU A 447 11.52 -13.79 9.07
C GLU A 447 10.31 -14.31 8.27
N ASN A 448 10.04 -13.70 7.12
CA ASN A 448 8.94 -14.05 6.23
C ASN A 448 7.50 -13.86 6.77
N GLN A 449 7.31 -13.35 7.97
CA GLN A 449 6.00 -13.12 8.56
C GLN A 449 5.30 -11.90 7.95
N ILE A 450 3.97 -11.97 7.80
CA ILE A 450 3.16 -10.87 7.28
C ILE A 450 2.58 -10.08 8.43
N THR A 451 2.72 -8.76 8.37
CA THR A 451 2.06 -7.82 9.27
C THR A 451 1.16 -6.88 8.49
N VAL A 452 -0.08 -6.78 8.93
CA VAL A 452 -1.05 -5.77 8.50
C VAL A 452 -1.14 -4.70 9.56
N VAL A 453 -1.16 -3.43 9.15
CA VAL A 453 -1.21 -2.31 10.08
C VAL A 453 -2.38 -1.40 9.74
N GLY A 454 -3.28 -1.22 10.70
CA GLY A 454 -4.41 -0.29 10.60
C GLY A 454 -3.99 1.16 10.80
N ASN A 455 -4.85 2.08 10.38
CA ASN A 455 -4.56 3.52 10.46
C ASN A 455 -4.67 4.10 11.87
N GLY A 456 -4.03 5.26 12.09
CA GLY A 456 -3.90 5.90 13.39
C GLY A 456 -2.53 5.70 14.02
N SER A 457 -2.45 5.59 15.35
CA SER A 457 -1.18 5.41 16.07
C SER A 457 -0.44 4.14 15.65
N ALA A 458 -1.14 3.06 15.38
CA ALA A 458 -0.57 1.80 14.88
C ALA A 458 0.21 2.01 13.59
N CYS A 459 -0.39 2.70 12.60
CA CYS A 459 0.26 3.00 11.33
C CYS A 459 1.45 3.98 11.51
N VAL A 460 1.24 5.07 12.25
CA VAL A 460 2.27 6.10 12.42
C VAL A 460 3.49 5.55 13.13
N VAL A 461 3.30 4.92 14.30
CA VAL A 461 4.42 4.36 15.07
C VAL A 461 4.96 3.08 14.41
N GLY A 462 4.08 2.29 13.77
CA GLY A 462 4.48 1.14 12.96
C GLY A 462 5.38 1.56 11.80
N GLY A 463 4.95 2.53 10.97
CA GLY A 463 5.76 3.08 9.89
C GLY A 463 7.09 3.69 10.36
N HIS A 464 7.19 4.13 11.62
CA HIS A 464 8.41 4.68 12.23
C HIS A 464 9.34 3.62 12.80
N GLY A 465 8.84 2.87 13.80
CA GLY A 465 9.66 2.10 14.74
C GLY A 465 9.55 0.58 14.60
N TYR A 466 8.84 0.08 13.58
CA TYR A 466 8.70 -1.34 13.35
C TYR A 466 10.02 -1.94 12.83
N VAL A 467 10.48 -3.01 13.47
CA VAL A 467 11.69 -3.74 13.05
C VAL A 467 11.33 -4.72 11.94
N ILE A 468 11.70 -4.42 10.71
CA ILE A 468 11.49 -5.29 9.55
C ILE A 468 12.62 -6.32 9.47
N LYS A 469 12.26 -7.60 9.39
CA LYS A 469 13.18 -8.72 9.18
C LYS A 469 13.15 -9.21 7.74
N LYS A 470 14.14 -9.99 7.35
CA LYS A 470 14.27 -10.50 5.98
C LYS A 470 13.01 -11.25 5.55
N GLY A 471 12.51 -10.93 4.35
CA GLY A 471 11.36 -11.56 3.73
C GLY A 471 10.00 -11.21 4.35
N GLN A 472 9.94 -10.38 5.38
CA GLN A 472 8.66 -9.93 5.93
C GLN A 472 7.89 -9.06 4.92
N ARG A 473 6.57 -9.07 5.07
CA ARG A 473 5.68 -8.12 4.41
C ARG A 473 5.04 -7.23 5.49
N PHE A 474 5.06 -5.94 5.22
CA PHE A 474 4.43 -4.92 6.06
C PHE A 474 3.47 -4.12 5.18
N ILE A 475 2.17 -4.29 5.38
CA ILE A 475 1.17 -3.68 4.51
C ILE A 475 0.23 -2.74 5.25
N THR A 476 -0.05 -1.63 4.60
CA THR A 476 -1.00 -0.59 5.02
C THR A 476 -1.56 0.10 3.77
N ASN A 477 -2.67 0.83 3.89
CA ASN A 477 -3.23 1.61 2.78
C ASN A 477 -2.93 3.11 2.96
N SER A 478 -1.68 3.50 2.89
CA SER A 478 -1.24 4.81 3.36
C SER A 478 -1.79 6.00 2.56
N ALA A 479 -2.14 5.83 1.29
CA ALA A 479 -2.61 6.95 0.47
C ALA A 479 -4.02 7.41 0.85
N VAL A 480 -4.97 6.50 1.02
CA VAL A 480 -6.32 6.83 1.52
C VAL A 480 -6.36 6.90 3.04
N ALA A 481 -5.53 6.12 3.71
CA ALA A 481 -5.41 6.04 5.16
C ALA A 481 -6.75 5.81 5.89
N ALA A 482 -7.60 4.94 5.34
CA ALA A 482 -8.90 4.64 5.91
C ALA A 482 -8.77 3.90 7.24
N MET A 483 -9.41 4.40 8.31
CA MET A 483 -9.65 3.58 9.49
C MET A 483 -10.63 2.46 9.15
N GLY A 484 -10.52 1.30 9.83
CA GLY A 484 -11.27 0.10 9.49
C GLY A 484 -10.64 -0.75 8.39
N TYR A 485 -9.44 -0.40 7.91
CA TYR A 485 -8.64 -1.20 6.98
C TYR A 485 -8.20 -2.54 7.59
N ASP A 486 -7.89 -2.56 8.83
CA ASP A 486 -7.22 -3.53 9.68
C ASP A 486 -7.74 -4.97 9.54
N LEU A 487 -8.94 -5.25 10.10
CA LEU A 487 -9.52 -6.61 10.09
C LEU A 487 -9.76 -7.15 8.67
N PRO A 488 -10.38 -6.37 7.76
CA PRO A 488 -10.56 -6.82 6.39
C PRO A 488 -9.26 -7.08 5.63
N ALA A 489 -8.27 -6.21 5.79
CA ALA A 489 -6.97 -6.39 5.16
C ALA A 489 -6.23 -7.61 5.71
N ALA A 490 -6.36 -7.88 7.02
CA ALA A 490 -5.82 -9.09 7.63
C ALA A 490 -6.48 -10.36 7.06
N ILE A 491 -7.79 -10.33 6.79
CA ILE A 491 -8.50 -11.42 6.11
C ILE A 491 -7.94 -11.64 4.71
N GLY A 492 -7.81 -10.58 3.90
CA GLY A 492 -7.29 -10.66 2.54
C GLY A 492 -5.85 -11.16 2.49
N ALA A 493 -4.97 -10.60 3.32
CA ALA A 493 -3.56 -10.99 3.40
C ALA A 493 -3.38 -12.43 3.93
N TRP A 494 -4.19 -12.85 4.91
CA TRP A 494 -4.18 -14.22 5.42
C TRP A 494 -4.60 -15.21 4.33
N THR A 495 -5.66 -14.90 3.58
CA THR A 495 -6.14 -15.72 2.47
C THR A 495 -5.06 -15.87 1.40
N ALA A 496 -4.44 -14.77 0.98
CA ALA A 496 -3.34 -14.77 0.03
C ALA A 496 -2.17 -15.64 0.51
N SER A 497 -1.80 -15.55 1.78
CA SER A 497 -0.67 -16.31 2.35
C SER A 497 -0.88 -17.83 2.34
N ARG A 498 -2.10 -18.32 2.10
CA ARG A 498 -2.45 -19.76 2.12
C ARG A 498 -2.59 -20.38 0.73
N GLU A 499 -2.45 -19.61 -0.32
CA GLU A 499 -2.52 -20.14 -1.68
C GLU A 499 -1.20 -20.75 -2.14
N ASN A 500 -1.28 -21.88 -2.87
CA ASN A 500 -0.12 -22.67 -3.28
C ASN A 500 0.89 -21.92 -4.16
N HIS A 501 0.47 -20.87 -4.87
CA HIS A 501 1.35 -20.05 -5.71
C HIS A 501 2.37 -19.24 -4.90
N PHE A 502 2.00 -18.81 -3.72
CA PHE A 502 2.91 -18.08 -2.84
C PHE A 502 4.06 -18.95 -2.33
N TYR A 503 3.86 -20.27 -2.29
CA TYR A 503 4.85 -21.25 -1.83
C TYR A 503 5.79 -21.74 -2.93
N SER A 504 5.44 -21.56 -4.21
CA SER A 504 6.27 -22.01 -5.35
C SER A 504 7.58 -21.24 -5.49
N GLN A 505 7.73 -20.11 -4.82
CA GLN A 505 8.97 -19.32 -4.77
C GLN A 505 9.96 -19.75 -3.67
N GLY A 506 9.78 -20.92 -3.08
CA GLY A 506 10.77 -21.54 -2.18
C GLY A 506 10.77 -21.00 -0.73
N THR A 507 9.85 -20.14 -0.36
CA THR A 507 9.63 -19.74 1.03
C THR A 507 8.39 -20.46 1.56
N ASP A 508 8.60 -21.50 2.38
CA ASP A 508 7.51 -22.16 3.11
C ASP A 508 6.95 -21.19 4.16
N ARG A 509 5.91 -20.44 3.79
CA ARG A 509 5.13 -19.58 4.70
C ARG A 509 3.87 -20.30 5.22
N GLY A 510 3.70 -21.56 4.84
CA GLY A 510 2.58 -22.41 5.26
C GLY A 510 2.66 -22.76 6.71
N GLY A 511 1.81 -22.14 7.52
CA GLY A 511 1.71 -22.42 8.95
C GLY A 511 2.03 -21.23 9.87
N GLU A 512 2.58 -20.12 9.34
CA GLU A 512 2.81 -18.94 10.17
C GLU A 512 1.53 -18.12 10.33
N ASP A 513 1.26 -17.66 11.56
CA ASP A 513 0.15 -16.78 11.86
C ASP A 513 0.43 -15.37 11.32
N LEU A 514 -0.62 -14.71 10.82
CA LEU A 514 -0.55 -13.31 10.41
C LEU A 514 -0.64 -12.40 11.65
N VAL A 515 0.10 -11.31 11.64
CA VAL A 515 0.03 -10.28 12.68
C VAL A 515 -0.78 -9.09 12.18
N LEU A 516 -1.71 -8.63 13.01
CA LEU A 516 -2.46 -7.39 12.81
C LEU A 516 -2.15 -6.43 13.95
N VAL A 517 -1.73 -5.20 13.63
CA VAL A 517 -1.62 -4.11 14.60
C VAL A 517 -2.68 -3.07 14.28
N THR A 518 -3.57 -2.79 15.21
CA THR A 518 -4.71 -1.88 15.03
C THR A 518 -4.88 -0.94 16.22
N GLY A 519 -5.71 0.08 16.10
CA GLY A 519 -6.10 1.01 17.17
C GLY A 519 -7.53 0.79 17.63
N ASP A 520 -7.83 1.20 18.87
CA ASP A 520 -9.14 1.10 19.51
C ASP A 520 -10.26 1.80 18.73
N GLY A 521 -9.95 2.91 18.03
CA GLY A 521 -10.90 3.60 17.17
C GLY A 521 -11.04 2.98 15.78
N SER A 522 -9.93 2.50 15.19
CA SER A 522 -9.93 1.94 13.84
C SER A 522 -10.69 0.61 13.76
N ILE A 523 -10.47 -0.28 14.71
CA ILE A 523 -11.12 -1.61 14.74
C ILE A 523 -12.64 -1.52 14.77
N GLN A 524 -13.22 -0.42 15.33
CA GLN A 524 -14.68 -0.25 15.42
C GLN A 524 -15.36 -0.16 14.05
N MET A 525 -14.64 0.29 13.01
CA MET A 525 -15.26 0.57 11.72
C MET A 525 -15.57 -0.67 10.89
N ASN A 526 -14.95 -1.82 11.21
CA ASN A 526 -15.23 -3.13 10.60
C ASN A 526 -15.20 -4.26 11.66
N LEU A 527 -15.66 -3.95 12.87
CA LEU A 527 -15.62 -4.87 14.03
C LEU A 527 -16.31 -6.21 13.78
N GLN A 528 -17.37 -6.22 12.95
CA GLN A 528 -18.13 -7.41 12.57
C GLN A 528 -17.27 -8.48 11.87
N GLU A 529 -16.14 -8.09 11.27
CA GLU A 529 -15.23 -9.04 10.60
C GLU A 529 -14.47 -9.95 11.58
N LEU A 530 -14.52 -9.66 12.87
CA LEU A 530 -14.09 -10.64 13.89
C LEU A 530 -14.83 -11.97 13.72
N GLN A 531 -16.13 -11.93 13.33
CA GLN A 531 -16.90 -13.15 13.08
C GLN A 531 -16.41 -13.90 11.84
N THR A 532 -16.02 -13.19 10.79
CA THR A 532 -15.43 -13.79 9.57
C THR A 532 -14.13 -14.54 9.91
N ILE A 533 -13.26 -13.92 10.70
CA ILE A 533 -11.99 -14.51 11.15
C ILE A 533 -12.22 -15.80 11.97
N ILE A 534 -13.16 -15.78 12.92
CA ILE A 534 -13.50 -16.95 13.74
C ILE A 534 -14.12 -18.06 12.89
N HIS A 535 -15.05 -17.71 11.99
CA HIS A 535 -15.72 -18.67 11.12
C HIS A 535 -14.71 -19.46 10.27
N HIS A 536 -13.76 -18.77 9.67
CA HIS A 536 -12.72 -19.37 8.83
C HIS A 536 -11.49 -19.87 9.62
N LYS A 537 -11.49 -19.74 10.94
CA LYS A 537 -10.38 -20.16 11.83
C LYS A 537 -9.02 -19.57 11.39
N MET A 538 -9.03 -18.30 10.98
CA MET A 538 -7.84 -17.62 10.51
C MET A 538 -6.88 -17.36 11.67
N GLY A 539 -5.62 -17.82 11.57
CA GLY A 539 -4.58 -17.59 12.58
C GLY A 539 -4.09 -16.15 12.55
N ILE A 540 -4.88 -15.20 13.01
CA ILE A 540 -4.58 -13.77 13.05
C ILE A 540 -4.32 -13.32 14.48
N LYS A 541 -3.10 -12.84 14.77
CA LYS A 541 -2.70 -12.29 16.07
C LYS A 541 -2.98 -10.79 16.07
N ILE A 542 -4.03 -10.38 16.75
CA ILE A 542 -4.52 -9.00 16.78
C ILE A 542 -3.90 -8.28 17.98
N PHE A 543 -2.99 -7.33 17.72
CA PHE A 543 -2.46 -6.41 18.72
C PHE A 543 -3.23 -5.09 18.62
N LEU A 544 -4.07 -4.83 19.61
CA LEU A 544 -4.89 -3.65 19.73
C LEU A 544 -4.19 -2.60 20.59
N ILE A 545 -3.80 -1.50 19.98
CA ILE A 545 -3.22 -0.34 20.66
C ILE A 545 -4.36 0.54 21.17
N ASN A 546 -4.59 0.51 22.48
CA ASN A 546 -5.63 1.29 23.14
C ASN A 546 -5.02 2.56 23.77
N ASN A 547 -5.29 3.70 23.15
CA ASN A 547 -4.93 5.04 23.65
C ASN A 547 -6.17 5.91 23.94
N GLY A 548 -7.33 5.28 24.15
CA GLY A 548 -8.58 5.94 24.50
C GLY A 548 -9.16 6.80 23.38
N GLY A 549 -8.87 6.49 22.09
CA GLY A 549 -9.51 7.15 20.97
C GLY A 549 -8.63 7.59 19.81
N TYR A 550 -9.00 8.68 19.13
CA TYR A 550 -8.37 9.15 17.90
C TYR A 550 -7.12 10.01 18.19
N HIS A 551 -6.03 9.37 18.53
CA HIS A 551 -4.83 10.02 19.06
C HIS A 551 -4.19 11.07 18.11
N SER A 552 -4.16 10.81 16.81
CA SER A 552 -3.64 11.80 15.83
C SER A 552 -4.44 13.10 15.86
N ILE A 553 -5.77 13.00 16.00
CA ILE A 553 -6.65 14.16 16.08
C ILE A 553 -6.52 14.81 17.46
N ARG A 554 -6.36 14.03 18.54
CA ARG A 554 -6.06 14.55 19.88
C ARG A 554 -4.84 15.46 19.85
N GLN A 555 -3.73 15.03 19.25
CA GLN A 555 -2.52 15.85 19.11
C GLN A 555 -2.78 17.11 18.28
N THR A 556 -3.53 17.00 17.18
CA THR A 556 -3.86 18.14 16.33
C THR A 556 -4.68 19.17 17.10
N GLN A 557 -5.73 18.74 17.80
CA GLN A 557 -6.57 19.65 18.58
C GLN A 557 -5.77 20.33 19.71
N LYS A 558 -5.00 19.56 20.50
CA LYS A 558 -4.15 20.12 21.56
C LYS A 558 -3.15 21.17 21.03
N ASN A 559 -2.52 20.90 19.89
CA ASN A 559 -1.47 21.76 19.35
C ASN A 559 -1.99 23.05 18.70
N PHE A 560 -3.18 23.00 18.07
CA PHE A 560 -3.67 24.13 17.26
C PHE A 560 -4.85 24.87 17.91
N PHE A 561 -5.69 24.18 18.69
CA PHE A 561 -6.95 24.74 19.19
C PHE A 561 -7.04 24.78 20.72
N GLY A 562 -6.33 23.89 21.41
CA GLY A 562 -6.38 23.79 22.88
C GLY A 562 -7.63 23.07 23.38
N GLU A 563 -7.92 23.24 24.68
CA GLU A 563 -9.11 22.66 25.33
C GLU A 563 -10.34 23.56 25.14
N PRO A 564 -11.58 23.01 25.12
CA PRO A 564 -11.93 21.60 25.27
C PRO A 564 -11.72 20.80 24.00
N LEU A 565 -11.35 19.53 24.14
CA LEU A 565 -11.27 18.58 23.03
C LEU A 565 -12.67 18.09 22.63
N ILE A 566 -12.87 17.75 21.35
CA ILE A 566 -14.17 17.31 20.81
C ILE A 566 -14.02 16.06 19.94
N GLY A 567 -14.91 15.08 20.10
CA GLY A 567 -15.09 13.92 19.20
C GLY A 567 -13.88 12.99 19.07
N ILE A 568 -13.01 12.90 20.07
CA ILE A 568 -11.75 12.16 19.96
C ILE A 568 -11.68 10.91 20.84
N GLY A 569 -12.44 10.87 21.92
CA GLY A 569 -12.40 9.70 22.80
C GLY A 569 -12.82 10.02 24.24
N VAL A 570 -12.28 9.26 25.17
CA VAL A 570 -12.68 9.32 26.58
C VAL A 570 -12.40 10.66 27.24
N ASP A 571 -11.35 11.35 26.84
CA ASP A 571 -10.94 12.66 27.36
C ASP A 571 -11.74 13.84 26.76
N SER A 572 -12.41 13.68 25.63
CA SER A 572 -13.37 14.67 25.12
C SER A 572 -14.75 14.56 25.80
N GLY A 573 -15.08 13.39 26.37
CA GLY A 573 -16.32 13.14 27.10
C GLY A 573 -17.57 12.96 26.23
N ASP A 574 -17.44 13.08 24.91
CA ASP A 574 -18.52 12.98 23.93
C ASP A 574 -18.43 11.73 23.03
N LEU A 575 -17.38 10.93 23.20
CA LEU A 575 -17.17 9.66 22.51
C LEU A 575 -16.58 8.64 23.46
N SER A 576 -17.01 7.38 23.34
CA SER A 576 -16.50 6.25 24.13
C SER A 576 -16.28 5.01 23.27
N PHE A 577 -15.49 4.08 23.76
CA PHE A 577 -15.20 2.82 23.12
C PHE A 577 -15.67 1.66 23.99
N PRO A 578 -16.05 0.52 23.39
CA PRO A 578 -16.50 -0.65 24.13
C PRO A 578 -15.34 -1.29 24.92
N ASP A 579 -15.69 -2.05 25.93
CA ASP A 579 -14.80 -2.94 26.67
C ASP A 579 -14.37 -4.10 25.75
N MET A 580 -13.12 -4.14 25.35
CA MET A 580 -12.62 -5.11 24.36
C MET A 580 -12.55 -6.53 24.93
N GLU A 581 -12.34 -6.71 26.23
CA GLU A 581 -12.38 -8.04 26.86
C GLU A 581 -13.77 -8.68 26.74
N LYS A 582 -14.84 -7.89 26.95
CA LYS A 582 -16.21 -8.36 26.75
C LYS A 582 -16.52 -8.65 25.28
N LEU A 583 -16.02 -7.82 24.36
CA LEU A 583 -16.17 -8.06 22.94
C LEU A 583 -15.43 -9.33 22.50
N ALA A 584 -14.18 -9.51 22.94
CA ALA A 584 -13.41 -10.71 22.68
C ALA A 584 -14.17 -11.96 23.17
N ALA A 585 -14.71 -11.93 24.38
CA ALA A 585 -15.53 -13.02 24.92
C ALA A 585 -16.80 -13.27 24.09
N ALA A 586 -17.49 -12.21 23.63
CA ALA A 586 -18.70 -12.32 22.82
C ALA A 586 -18.46 -12.98 21.45
N TYR A 587 -17.30 -12.71 20.82
CA TYR A 587 -16.89 -13.33 19.56
C TYR A 587 -16.12 -14.67 19.76
N GLY A 588 -15.79 -15.03 21.00
CA GLY A 588 -15.09 -16.28 21.32
C GLY A 588 -13.57 -16.23 21.13
N TYR A 589 -12.97 -15.05 21.21
CA TYR A 589 -11.51 -14.88 21.15
C TYR A 589 -10.85 -15.09 22.51
N PRO A 590 -9.72 -15.80 22.57
CA PRO A 590 -8.78 -15.65 23.67
C PRO A 590 -8.36 -14.18 23.80
N TYR A 591 -8.21 -13.70 25.04
CA TYR A 591 -7.86 -12.32 25.33
C TYR A 591 -6.59 -12.25 26.19
N VAL A 592 -5.71 -11.35 25.82
CA VAL A 592 -4.47 -11.02 26.53
C VAL A 592 -4.46 -9.50 26.77
N LYS A 593 -3.88 -9.07 27.87
CA LYS A 593 -3.82 -7.64 28.25
C LYS A 593 -2.41 -7.27 28.67
N ALA A 594 -1.98 -6.05 28.30
CA ALA A 594 -0.81 -5.39 28.86
C ALA A 594 -1.14 -3.92 29.16
N GLU A 595 -0.85 -3.47 30.37
CA GLU A 595 -1.10 -2.09 30.82
C GLU A 595 0.20 -1.29 30.97
N HIS A 596 1.34 -1.99 31.17
CA HIS A 596 2.61 -1.38 31.49
C HIS A 596 3.74 -1.95 30.62
N ASN A 597 4.82 -1.17 30.42
CA ASN A 597 5.99 -1.63 29.64
C ASN A 597 6.55 -2.98 30.11
N ARG A 598 6.58 -3.23 31.42
CA ARG A 598 7.09 -4.48 32.00
C ARG A 598 6.32 -5.73 31.57
N GLU A 599 5.07 -5.57 31.14
CA GLU A 599 4.17 -6.67 30.75
C GLU A 599 4.26 -6.98 29.25
N LEU A 600 4.81 -6.05 28.44
CA LEU A 600 4.81 -6.16 26.98
C LEU A 600 5.45 -7.46 26.47
N ALA A 601 6.61 -7.83 27.02
CA ALA A 601 7.32 -9.02 26.58
C ALA A 601 6.48 -10.29 26.76
N GLU A 602 5.94 -10.49 27.96
CA GLU A 602 5.12 -11.66 28.30
C GLU A 602 3.79 -11.68 27.51
N ALA A 603 3.12 -10.53 27.39
CA ALA A 603 1.85 -10.43 26.67
C ALA A 603 2.05 -10.73 25.16
N VAL A 604 3.10 -10.19 24.55
CA VAL A 604 3.41 -10.47 23.15
C VAL A 604 3.75 -11.94 22.92
N GLU A 605 4.61 -12.54 23.74
CA GLU A 605 4.97 -13.95 23.63
C GLU A 605 3.76 -14.87 23.84
N LYS A 606 2.92 -14.58 24.83
CA LYS A 606 1.67 -15.32 25.05
C LYS A 606 0.74 -15.24 23.85
N THR A 607 0.60 -14.05 23.26
CA THR A 607 -0.24 -13.83 22.08
C THR A 607 0.28 -14.62 20.88
N LEU A 608 1.58 -14.52 20.58
CA LEU A 608 2.19 -15.21 19.45
C LEU A 608 2.15 -16.74 19.60
N ASN A 609 2.18 -17.27 20.84
CA ASN A 609 2.12 -18.70 21.12
C ASN A 609 0.69 -19.25 21.30
N THR A 610 -0.34 -18.41 21.32
CA THR A 610 -1.73 -18.84 21.38
C THR A 610 -2.16 -19.42 20.04
N GLU A 611 -2.72 -20.62 19.99
CA GLU A 611 -3.22 -21.24 18.76
C GLU A 611 -4.45 -20.49 18.22
N GLY A 612 -4.52 -20.29 16.91
CA GLY A 612 -5.62 -19.61 16.23
C GLY A 612 -5.65 -18.08 16.46
N PRO A 613 -6.81 -17.45 16.22
CA PRO A 613 -6.96 -16.01 16.40
C PRO A 613 -7.00 -15.62 17.89
N VAL A 614 -6.39 -14.48 18.22
CA VAL A 614 -6.30 -13.96 19.59
C VAL A 614 -6.26 -12.44 19.57
N ILE A 615 -6.82 -11.79 20.57
CA ILE A 615 -6.74 -10.33 20.78
C ILE A 615 -5.83 -10.05 21.97
N CYS A 616 -4.78 -9.25 21.72
CA CYS A 616 -3.93 -8.68 22.76
C CYS A 616 -4.16 -7.17 22.81
N GLU A 617 -4.79 -6.69 23.86
CA GLU A 617 -5.01 -5.27 24.10
C GLU A 617 -3.86 -4.66 24.90
N ILE A 618 -3.21 -3.64 24.34
CA ILE A 618 -2.10 -2.93 24.95
C ILE A 618 -2.54 -1.51 25.25
N PHE A 619 -2.66 -1.17 26.52
CA PHE A 619 -3.01 0.16 26.99
C PHE A 619 -1.78 1.08 26.95
N VAL A 620 -1.85 2.12 26.12
CA VAL A 620 -0.73 3.03 25.94
C VAL A 620 -1.07 4.46 26.34
N SER A 621 -0.04 5.26 26.63
CA SER A 621 -0.19 6.65 27.01
C SER A 621 -0.94 7.47 25.97
N MET A 622 -1.94 8.23 26.40
CA MET A 622 -2.69 9.18 25.56
C MET A 622 -1.87 10.45 25.25
N ASP A 623 -0.76 10.69 25.93
CA ASP A 623 0.05 11.91 25.80
C ASP A 623 1.36 11.68 25.03
N GLN A 624 1.63 10.46 24.56
CA GLN A 624 2.82 10.16 23.77
C GLN A 624 2.77 10.86 22.41
N ASN A 625 3.65 11.82 22.18
CA ASN A 625 3.78 12.45 20.87
C ASN A 625 4.39 11.49 19.83
N PHE A 626 4.00 11.65 18.58
CA PHE A 626 4.71 11.02 17.46
C PHE A 626 6.03 11.74 17.23
N GLU A 627 7.14 10.98 17.28
CA GLU A 627 8.50 11.51 17.14
C GLU A 627 9.48 10.47 16.58
N PRO A 628 10.38 10.86 15.66
CA PRO A 628 10.47 12.20 15.07
C PRO A 628 9.35 12.44 14.05
N LYS A 629 9.01 13.71 13.79
CA LYS A 629 8.08 14.08 12.72
C LYS A 629 8.38 15.46 12.15
N SER A 630 8.07 15.67 10.88
CA SER A 630 7.99 17.01 10.32
C SER A 630 6.85 17.78 11.02
N SER A 631 7.15 18.91 11.59
CA SER A 631 6.20 19.71 12.36
C SER A 631 6.35 21.19 12.01
N ALA A 632 5.24 21.92 11.93
CA ALA A 632 5.33 23.36 11.73
C ALA A 632 6.14 24.00 12.87
N LYS A 633 7.03 24.92 12.50
CA LYS A 633 7.86 25.71 13.42
C LYS A 633 7.28 27.11 13.52
N ARG A 634 7.14 27.63 14.74
CA ARG A 634 6.72 28.99 14.96
C ARG A 634 7.94 29.89 15.06
N LEU A 635 8.07 30.85 14.15
CA LEU A 635 9.13 31.85 14.17
C LEU A 635 8.89 32.90 15.29
N PRO A 636 9.91 33.69 15.67
CA PRO A 636 9.79 34.71 16.70
C PRO A 636 8.71 35.76 16.41
N ASP A 637 8.38 36.03 15.16
CA ASP A 637 7.32 36.94 14.72
C ASP A 637 5.91 36.31 14.77
N GLY A 638 5.80 35.04 15.16
CA GLY A 638 4.55 34.28 15.22
C GLY A 638 4.18 33.54 13.94
N THR A 639 4.92 33.73 12.85
CA THR A 639 4.69 33.03 11.56
C THR A 639 4.92 31.51 11.71
N LEU A 640 4.02 30.70 11.12
CA LEU A 640 4.18 29.25 11.04
C LEU A 640 4.85 28.89 9.71
N VAL A 641 5.95 28.16 9.78
CA VAL A 641 6.68 27.66 8.60
C VAL A 641 6.77 26.15 8.63
N SER A 642 6.84 25.53 7.46
CA SER A 642 7.14 24.10 7.32
C SER A 642 8.65 23.96 7.08
N PRO A 643 9.43 23.47 8.05
CA PRO A 643 10.87 23.31 7.88
C PRO A 643 11.18 22.23 6.82
N PRO A 644 12.43 22.21 6.30
CA PRO A 644 12.92 21.10 5.47
C PRO A 644 12.88 19.79 6.26
N LEU A 645 12.88 18.65 5.55
CA LEU A 645 12.74 17.31 6.17
C LEU A 645 13.88 16.94 7.13
N GLU A 646 15.05 17.54 7.00
CA GLU A 646 16.14 17.34 7.97
C GLU A 646 15.83 17.94 9.35
N ASP A 647 14.97 18.96 9.43
CA ASP A 647 14.63 19.65 10.68
C ASP A 647 13.31 19.14 11.28
N MET A 648 13.38 17.97 11.89
CA MET A 648 12.24 17.27 12.49
C MET A 648 12.06 17.59 13.97
N ALA A 649 10.82 17.60 14.44
CA ALA A 649 10.51 17.67 15.88
C ALA A 649 10.70 16.28 16.57
N PRO A 650 11.23 16.25 17.81
CA PRO A 650 11.80 17.34 18.58
C PRO A 650 13.02 17.95 17.89
N PHE A 651 13.05 19.27 17.75
CA PHE A 651 14.12 19.95 16.99
C PHE A 651 15.47 19.77 17.66
N LEU A 652 16.50 19.45 16.85
CA LEU A 652 17.88 19.37 17.31
C LEU A 652 18.46 20.78 17.52
N SER A 653 19.52 20.89 18.33
CA SER A 653 20.25 22.16 18.48
C SER A 653 20.94 22.56 17.16
N ASP A 654 21.23 23.85 17.00
CA ASP A 654 21.94 24.34 15.81
C ASP A 654 23.29 23.68 15.63
N GLU A 655 24.04 23.47 16.71
CA GLU A 655 25.34 22.78 16.66
C GLU A 655 25.21 21.32 16.25
N GLU A 656 24.15 20.65 16.69
CA GLU A 656 23.90 19.25 16.32
C GLU A 656 23.43 19.14 14.87
N MET A 657 22.58 20.06 14.42
CA MET A 657 22.17 20.14 13.02
C MET A 657 23.37 20.45 12.10
N ASP A 658 24.25 21.40 12.48
CA ASP A 658 25.44 21.74 11.68
C ASP A 658 26.41 20.55 11.56
N ARG A 659 26.46 19.65 12.55
CA ARG A 659 27.24 18.40 12.47
C ARG A 659 26.65 17.33 11.55
N ASN A 660 25.34 17.36 11.35
CA ASN A 660 24.62 16.36 10.54
C ASN A 660 24.40 16.80 9.10
N MET A 661 24.62 18.09 8.78
CA MET A 661 24.39 18.61 7.44
C MET A 661 25.71 18.82 6.69
N ILE A 662 25.87 18.08 5.59
CA ILE A 662 27.01 18.18 4.67
C ILE A 662 26.79 19.32 3.68
N ILE A 663 25.52 19.57 3.31
CA ILE A 663 25.10 20.68 2.47
C ILE A 663 24.72 21.91 3.31
N PRO A 664 24.73 23.13 2.74
CA PRO A 664 24.28 24.31 3.48
C PRO A 664 22.86 24.15 4.03
N ARG A 665 22.69 24.48 5.31
CA ARG A 665 21.37 24.52 5.95
C ARG A 665 20.54 25.67 5.39
N ILE A 666 19.23 25.43 5.29
CA ILE A 666 18.26 26.51 5.13
C ILE A 666 18.02 27.06 6.54
N ARG A 667 18.44 28.31 6.77
CA ARG A 667 18.17 29.06 8.01
C ARG A 667 17.03 30.01 7.71
N GLU A 668 15.87 29.79 8.33
CA GLU A 668 14.67 30.62 8.23
C GLU A 668 14.73 31.77 9.23
#